data_2b679be3e70d6c4c0f3695ca78507ebd
#
_entry.id   2b679be3e70d6c4c0f3695ca78507ebd
#
_cell.length_a   1.000
_cell.length_b   1.000
_cell.length_c   1.000
_cell.angle_alpha   90.00
_cell.angle_beta   90.00
_cell.angle_gamma   90.00
#
_symmetry.space_group_name_H-M   'P 1'
#
loop_
_entity.id
_entity.type
_entity.pdbx_description
1 polymer ?
#
loop_
_entity_poly.entity_id
_entity_poly.type
_entity_poly.pdbx_seq_one_letter_code
_entity_poly.pdbx_strand_id
1 'polypeptide(L)'
;MKRATQAWHGSVRGPYRSVLPLAALLLAGLVASVPRPLAAANVHVAPDGDDAADGRPGRPVATLRRALDIVAGMRARAAVTVPVTVEVADGRYELAETLVIGASDSGTEKAPTVIKAATGARPVFSGGRRIGGWVVTTVNGRPRWTATLPEVKAGKWRFAQLFVDGQRRFRPVLPAAGWFTVRRALEPSPAAEGKGHDRFVAAAADVARDWADRDAVELVAVHPWSMSRLRIASIEPAETADEAVVTLNGTSPSNADWGAFPAGARFRMENVREALGPPGSWYLDVPTGTLTYCPLDGESPETTEVVAPRLDTLLTIRGDTAEKRKVSYLRIEGLAFAHGNWSMAQRGQSFAQGDLNVGAAVTLAGAREVTLARVGIRHVGRYALALGVGTHDCRVEGCEFVDLGAGGVIVGSIAAPGDLFTAVSRNVVRDCTIRAGGRLHPAGIGVWIGQADHTTLERCDIADFTYTGVSVGWTWGYGATASHHTVVRGNHVHGLGQGVLSDMGGVYTLGAGPGVVVEENHVHDVASHGYGGWGLYADEGSTGVVMRRNVVHDVTSGCFHQHYGRDNVVENNVFAAARDWQLQRTRVEDHTSFRFEKNVVWWSGAGRLAEGDWTKRIVARDNLYWHEGGPVLFPDGKDLAARQAAGVDRGSRVADPLLADPAAGDFTLQPDSPAFALGFEPIDLSATGRETEPSLSLALPPVPSPWPEAAAARR
;
A
#
# COMPACT_ATOMS: atom_id res chain seq x y z
N MET A 1 15.53 8.67 -64.33
CA MET A 1 15.46 8.12 -65.73
C MET A 1 14.12 7.49 -65.89
N LYS A 2 13.31 8.15 -66.62
CA LYS A 2 12.60 7.84 -67.88
C LYS A 2 11.76 6.58 -67.83
N ARG A 3 10.40 6.74 -67.78
CA ARG A 3 9.41 6.62 -68.87
C ARG A 3 9.07 5.13 -69.21
N ALA A 4 7.88 4.66 -69.52
CA ALA A 4 6.72 5.29 -70.14
C ALA A 4 5.48 4.32 -70.02
N THR A 5 4.34 4.90 -69.94
CA THR A 5 3.02 4.72 -70.53
C THR A 5 2.85 3.71 -71.69
N GLN A 6 1.74 2.96 -71.71
CA GLN A 6 0.79 3.01 -72.83
C GLN A 6 -0.54 2.29 -72.54
N ALA A 7 -1.63 2.97 -72.87
CA ALA A 7 -3.01 2.53 -72.91
C ALA A 7 -3.34 1.91 -74.30
N TRP A 8 -4.35 1.05 -74.34
CA TRP A 8 -5.11 0.82 -75.60
C TRP A 8 -6.59 0.56 -75.32
N HIS A 9 -7.43 1.31 -76.00
CA HIS A 9 -8.88 1.15 -76.15
C HIS A 9 -9.22 0.13 -77.22
N GLY A 10 -10.41 -0.50 -77.13
CA GLY A 10 -11.01 -1.23 -78.21
C GLY A 10 -12.46 -1.63 -77.93
N SER A 11 -13.40 -0.85 -78.43
CA SER A 11 -14.85 -1.06 -78.46
C SER A 11 -15.28 -1.90 -79.67
N VAL A 12 -16.22 -2.84 -79.52
CA VAL A 12 -17.10 -3.28 -80.68
C VAL A 12 -18.50 -3.59 -80.10
N ARG A 13 -19.52 -3.07 -80.83
CA ARG A 13 -20.97 -3.17 -80.60
C ARG A 13 -21.62 -4.34 -81.31
N GLY A 14 -22.63 -5.02 -80.66
CA GLY A 14 -23.98 -5.36 -81.06
C GLY A 14 -24.18 -6.63 -81.91
N PRO A 15 -25.42 -7.13 -82.17
CA PRO A 15 -26.72 -6.82 -81.54
C PRO A 15 -27.61 -8.03 -81.20
N TYR A 16 -28.65 -7.80 -80.41
CA TYR A 16 -29.97 -8.49 -80.28
C TYR A 16 -30.23 -9.91 -80.67
N ARG A 17 -30.77 -10.72 -79.75
CA ARG A 17 -32.10 -11.38 -79.86
C ARG A 17 -32.61 -11.93 -78.53
N SER A 18 -33.86 -11.60 -78.23
CA SER A 18 -34.70 -11.98 -77.15
C SER A 18 -35.17 -13.46 -77.25
N VAL A 19 -35.16 -14.14 -76.07
CA VAL A 19 -36.12 -15.21 -75.75
C VAL A 19 -36.28 -15.32 -74.22
N LEU A 20 -37.48 -15.09 -73.72
CA LEU A 20 -37.93 -15.50 -72.40
C LEU A 20 -38.37 -16.98 -72.41
N PRO A 21 -38.16 -17.74 -71.34
CA PRO A 21 -39.31 -18.32 -70.68
C PRO A 21 -39.33 -18.23 -69.17
N LEU A 22 -40.54 -18.20 -68.62
CA LEU A 22 -40.94 -18.25 -67.24
C LEU A 22 -40.21 -19.37 -66.45
N ALA A 23 -39.64 -18.98 -65.34
CA ALA A 23 -39.38 -19.88 -64.24
C ALA A 23 -39.78 -19.19 -62.94
N ALA A 24 -40.82 -19.73 -62.30
CA ALA A 24 -41.29 -19.28 -60.98
C ALA A 24 -40.23 -19.50 -59.92
N LEU A 25 -39.73 -18.45 -59.30
CA LEU A 25 -38.78 -18.51 -58.20
C LEU A 25 -39.50 -18.44 -56.86
N LEU A 26 -39.33 -19.46 -56.08
CA LEU A 26 -39.42 -19.42 -54.62
C LEU A 26 -38.22 -18.58 -54.09
N LEU A 27 -38.41 -17.29 -53.80
CA LEU A 27 -37.50 -16.51 -52.94
C LEU A 27 -37.90 -16.80 -51.48
N ALA A 28 -37.23 -17.81 -50.90
CA ALA A 28 -37.18 -17.92 -49.44
C ALA A 28 -36.35 -16.74 -48.91
N GLY A 29 -37.04 -15.71 -48.40
CA GLY A 29 -36.39 -14.57 -47.78
C GLY A 29 -35.57 -15.03 -46.58
N LEU A 30 -34.26 -14.99 -46.70
CA LEU A 30 -33.36 -14.88 -45.53
C LEU A 30 -33.59 -13.50 -44.96
N VAL A 31 -34.54 -13.38 -44.07
CA VAL A 31 -34.61 -12.28 -43.12
C VAL A 31 -33.43 -12.48 -42.20
N ALA A 32 -32.31 -11.82 -42.51
CA ALA A 32 -31.24 -11.64 -41.54
C ALA A 32 -31.89 -10.95 -40.32
N SER A 33 -32.17 -11.71 -39.29
CA SER A 33 -32.66 -11.17 -38.03
C SER A 33 -31.63 -10.22 -37.53
N VAL A 34 -31.84 -8.92 -37.71
CA VAL A 34 -31.09 -7.87 -37.02
C VAL A 34 -31.20 -8.21 -35.54
N PRO A 35 -30.09 -8.46 -34.84
CA PRO A 35 -30.17 -8.79 -33.46
C PRO A 35 -30.81 -7.62 -32.71
N ARG A 36 -31.95 -7.88 -32.07
CA ARG A 36 -32.61 -6.90 -31.22
C ARG A 36 -31.62 -6.45 -30.16
N PRO A 37 -31.44 -5.14 -29.96
CA PRO A 37 -30.62 -4.67 -28.85
C PRO A 37 -31.20 -5.27 -27.56
N LEU A 38 -30.36 -5.93 -26.77
CA LEU A 38 -30.74 -6.42 -25.45
C LEU A 38 -31.09 -5.17 -24.59
N ALA A 39 -32.32 -5.08 -24.13
CA ALA A 39 -32.68 -4.23 -23.00
C ALA A 39 -31.85 -4.66 -21.79
N ALA A 40 -31.46 -3.71 -20.90
CA ALA A 40 -30.57 -3.90 -19.75
C ALA A 40 -30.48 -5.36 -19.25
N ALA A 41 -29.31 -5.97 -19.39
CA ALA A 41 -29.10 -7.35 -18.97
C ALA A 41 -28.56 -7.36 -17.55
N ASN A 42 -29.36 -7.83 -16.59
CA ASN A 42 -28.94 -8.02 -15.21
C ASN A 42 -28.71 -9.52 -14.95
N VAL A 43 -27.59 -9.85 -14.32
CA VAL A 43 -27.25 -11.20 -13.84
C VAL A 43 -27.16 -11.13 -12.31
N HIS A 44 -27.91 -12.00 -11.63
CA HIS A 44 -27.97 -11.99 -10.17
C HIS A 44 -27.11 -13.11 -9.58
N VAL A 45 -26.38 -12.76 -8.53
CA VAL A 45 -25.51 -13.68 -7.75
C VAL A 45 -25.99 -13.68 -6.31
N ALA A 46 -26.17 -14.87 -5.72
CA ALA A 46 -26.53 -15.00 -4.30
C ALA A 46 -25.81 -16.20 -3.67
N PRO A 47 -25.51 -16.19 -2.33
CA PRO A 47 -24.79 -17.29 -1.68
C PRO A 47 -25.52 -18.64 -1.76
N ASP A 48 -26.85 -18.61 -1.83
CA ASP A 48 -27.76 -19.75 -1.98
C ASP A 48 -28.19 -19.99 -3.43
N GLY A 49 -27.53 -19.35 -4.40
CA GLY A 49 -27.78 -19.51 -5.82
C GLY A 49 -27.32 -20.88 -6.37
N ASP A 50 -27.59 -21.10 -7.65
CA ASP A 50 -27.20 -22.31 -8.37
C ASP A 50 -26.48 -21.93 -9.68
N ASP A 51 -25.24 -22.39 -9.87
CA ASP A 51 -24.45 -22.11 -11.06
C ASP A 51 -25.01 -22.81 -12.33
N ALA A 52 -25.99 -23.72 -12.19
CA ALA A 52 -26.77 -24.23 -13.30
C ALA A 52 -27.89 -23.26 -13.73
N ALA A 53 -28.22 -22.28 -12.92
CA ALA A 53 -29.22 -21.24 -13.22
C ALA A 53 -28.75 -20.26 -14.32
N ASP A 54 -29.69 -19.46 -14.80
CA ASP A 54 -29.46 -18.47 -15.87
C ASP A 54 -29.20 -17.04 -15.36
N GLY A 55 -29.15 -16.85 -14.05
CA GLY A 55 -28.85 -15.57 -13.41
C GLY A 55 -29.96 -14.53 -13.48
N ARG A 56 -31.19 -14.88 -13.90
CA ARG A 56 -32.34 -13.95 -13.90
C ARG A 56 -32.85 -13.66 -12.49
N PRO A 57 -33.65 -12.60 -12.28
CA PRO A 57 -34.33 -12.40 -11.02
C PRO A 57 -35.07 -13.64 -10.56
N GLY A 58 -34.89 -14.05 -9.30
CA GLY A 58 -35.47 -15.26 -8.72
C GLY A 58 -34.74 -16.59 -9.09
N ARG A 59 -33.71 -16.55 -9.92
CA ARG A 59 -32.84 -17.68 -10.28
C ARG A 59 -31.36 -17.26 -10.30
N PRO A 60 -30.80 -16.79 -9.18
CA PRO A 60 -29.44 -16.31 -9.11
C PRO A 60 -28.43 -17.45 -9.30
N VAL A 61 -27.25 -17.13 -9.82
CA VAL A 61 -26.10 -18.03 -9.78
C VAL A 61 -25.40 -17.96 -8.44
N ALA A 62 -24.64 -19.02 -8.06
CA ALA A 62 -23.92 -19.07 -6.79
C ALA A 62 -22.60 -18.29 -6.82
N THR A 63 -21.95 -18.22 -7.97
CA THR A 63 -20.60 -17.67 -8.06
C THR A 63 -20.51 -16.48 -9.02
N LEU A 64 -19.63 -15.53 -8.67
CA LEU A 64 -19.35 -14.38 -9.54
C LEU A 64 -18.68 -14.83 -10.86
N ARG A 65 -17.88 -15.90 -10.86
CA ARG A 65 -17.29 -16.43 -12.09
C ARG A 65 -18.37 -16.88 -13.06
N ARG A 66 -19.36 -17.62 -12.58
CA ARG A 66 -20.49 -18.06 -13.42
C ARG A 66 -21.28 -16.89 -13.99
N ALA A 67 -21.51 -15.84 -13.18
CA ALA A 67 -22.17 -14.63 -13.67
C ALA A 67 -21.37 -13.96 -14.81
N LEU A 68 -20.06 -13.87 -14.68
CA LEU A 68 -19.18 -13.32 -15.73
C LEU A 68 -19.18 -14.18 -16.98
N ASP A 69 -19.24 -15.51 -16.87
CA ASP A 69 -19.38 -16.41 -18.04
C ASP A 69 -20.69 -16.17 -18.79
N ILE A 70 -21.78 -15.92 -18.08
CA ILE A 70 -23.06 -15.53 -18.69
C ILE A 70 -22.92 -14.20 -19.42
N VAL A 71 -22.29 -13.18 -18.80
CA VAL A 71 -22.04 -11.87 -19.42
C VAL A 71 -21.19 -12.01 -20.69
N ALA A 72 -20.10 -12.78 -20.63
CA ALA A 72 -19.24 -13.04 -21.79
C ALA A 72 -20.02 -13.75 -22.91
N GLY A 73 -20.87 -14.73 -22.57
CA GLY A 73 -21.76 -15.40 -23.51
C GLY A 73 -22.80 -14.47 -24.14
N MET A 74 -23.33 -13.50 -23.40
CA MET A 74 -24.25 -12.48 -23.96
C MET A 74 -23.51 -11.60 -24.98
N ARG A 75 -22.32 -11.12 -24.66
CA ARG A 75 -21.50 -10.27 -25.53
C ARG A 75 -21.04 -10.99 -26.82
N ALA A 76 -20.79 -12.27 -26.72
CA ALA A 76 -20.41 -13.08 -27.91
C ALA A 76 -21.55 -13.30 -28.89
N ARG A 77 -22.82 -13.30 -28.43
CA ARG A 77 -24.01 -13.62 -29.26
C ARG A 77 -24.69 -12.42 -29.86
N ALA A 78 -24.54 -11.24 -29.30
CA ALA A 78 -25.21 -10.01 -29.73
C ALA A 78 -24.36 -8.77 -29.49
N ALA A 79 -24.51 -7.72 -30.31
CA ALA A 79 -23.97 -6.42 -30.04
C ALA A 79 -24.69 -5.84 -28.79
N VAL A 80 -24.00 -5.84 -27.66
CA VAL A 80 -24.49 -5.27 -26.41
C VAL A 80 -24.20 -3.76 -26.42
N THR A 81 -25.25 -2.94 -26.46
CA THR A 81 -25.17 -1.47 -26.57
C THR A 81 -25.53 -0.74 -25.28
N VAL A 82 -25.84 -1.49 -24.23
CA VAL A 82 -26.19 -0.98 -22.88
C VAL A 82 -25.32 -1.63 -21.83
N PRO A 83 -25.13 -1.00 -20.65
CA PRO A 83 -24.40 -1.62 -19.55
C PRO A 83 -24.94 -3.01 -19.20
N VAL A 84 -24.05 -3.95 -18.89
CA VAL A 84 -24.43 -5.25 -18.34
C VAL A 84 -24.07 -5.24 -16.86
N THR A 85 -25.08 -5.46 -16.03
CA THR A 85 -24.93 -5.43 -14.58
C THR A 85 -24.93 -6.83 -13.99
N VAL A 86 -23.93 -7.13 -13.18
CA VAL A 86 -23.91 -8.28 -12.26
C VAL A 86 -24.26 -7.75 -10.87
N GLU A 87 -25.42 -8.10 -10.37
CA GLU A 87 -25.91 -7.68 -9.07
C GLU A 87 -25.66 -8.77 -8.02
N VAL A 88 -24.93 -8.44 -6.96
CA VAL A 88 -24.48 -9.37 -5.93
C VAL A 88 -25.31 -9.16 -4.67
N ALA A 89 -26.03 -10.20 -4.25
CA ALA A 89 -26.84 -10.19 -3.03
C ALA A 89 -25.96 -10.12 -1.77
N ASP A 90 -26.57 -9.76 -0.64
CA ASP A 90 -25.90 -9.76 0.65
C ASP A 90 -25.42 -11.17 1.03
N GLY A 91 -24.33 -11.21 1.79
CA GLY A 91 -23.80 -12.45 2.36
C GLY A 91 -22.31 -12.67 2.13
N ARG A 92 -21.86 -13.83 2.55
CA ARG A 92 -20.45 -14.26 2.43
C ARG A 92 -20.29 -15.28 1.33
N TYR A 93 -19.37 -14.99 0.42
CA TYR A 93 -18.96 -15.84 -0.69
C TYR A 93 -17.56 -16.40 -0.39
N GLU A 94 -17.47 -17.69 -0.09
CA GLU A 94 -16.18 -18.34 0.12
C GLU A 94 -15.50 -18.63 -1.21
N LEU A 95 -14.34 -18.04 -1.43
CA LEU A 95 -13.56 -18.26 -2.64
C LEU A 95 -12.77 -19.58 -2.52
N ALA A 96 -13.06 -20.52 -3.40
CA ALA A 96 -12.28 -21.76 -3.51
C ALA A 96 -10.90 -21.50 -4.16
N GLU A 97 -10.83 -20.52 -5.03
CA GLU A 97 -9.63 -20.07 -5.75
C GLU A 97 -9.68 -18.56 -6.00
N THR A 98 -8.55 -17.99 -6.40
CA THR A 98 -8.48 -16.58 -6.79
C THR A 98 -9.50 -16.27 -7.88
N LEU A 99 -10.36 -15.29 -7.68
CA LEU A 99 -11.27 -14.80 -8.70
C LEU A 99 -10.46 -14.09 -9.81
N VAL A 100 -10.57 -14.57 -11.04
CA VAL A 100 -9.89 -13.98 -12.20
C VAL A 100 -10.90 -13.30 -13.11
N ILE A 101 -10.65 -12.04 -13.44
CA ILE A 101 -11.39 -11.28 -14.45
C ILE A 101 -10.41 -11.01 -15.60
N GLY A 102 -10.75 -11.51 -16.79
CA GLY A 102 -9.90 -11.45 -17.97
C GLY A 102 -10.38 -10.47 -19.04
N ALA A 103 -9.62 -10.35 -20.12
CA ALA A 103 -9.97 -9.48 -21.25
C ALA A 103 -11.33 -9.82 -21.89
N SER A 104 -11.80 -11.07 -21.80
CA SER A 104 -13.12 -11.49 -22.26
C SER A 104 -14.29 -10.95 -21.46
N ASP A 105 -14.03 -10.54 -20.22
CA ASP A 105 -15.05 -9.99 -19.30
C ASP A 105 -15.21 -8.46 -19.46
N SER A 106 -14.43 -7.85 -20.36
CA SER A 106 -14.44 -6.43 -20.64
C SER A 106 -15.80 -5.91 -21.10
N GLY A 107 -16.09 -4.68 -20.76
CA GLY A 107 -17.15 -3.90 -21.39
C GLY A 107 -16.64 -3.10 -22.59
N THR A 108 -17.45 -2.14 -22.98
CA THR A 108 -17.08 -1.07 -23.90
C THR A 108 -17.45 0.27 -23.27
N GLU A 109 -16.95 1.38 -23.79
CA GLU A 109 -17.27 2.73 -23.29
C GLU A 109 -18.79 2.96 -23.18
N LYS A 110 -19.55 2.55 -24.21
CA LYS A 110 -21.02 2.69 -24.23
C LYS A 110 -21.75 1.61 -23.45
N ALA A 111 -21.15 0.46 -23.25
CA ALA A 111 -21.73 -0.69 -22.59
C ALA A 111 -20.74 -1.34 -21.61
N PRO A 112 -20.41 -0.68 -20.49
CA PRO A 112 -19.48 -1.21 -19.50
C PRO A 112 -20.02 -2.51 -18.85
N THR A 113 -19.13 -3.30 -18.31
CA THR A 113 -19.48 -4.38 -17.37
C THR A 113 -19.47 -3.80 -15.96
N VAL A 114 -20.59 -3.91 -15.25
CA VAL A 114 -20.76 -3.40 -13.90
C VAL A 114 -21.03 -4.53 -12.93
N ILE A 115 -20.16 -4.74 -11.96
CA ILE A 115 -20.35 -5.70 -10.87
C ILE A 115 -20.64 -4.89 -9.62
N LYS A 116 -21.83 -4.99 -9.05
CA LYS A 116 -22.19 -4.18 -7.90
C LYS A 116 -22.97 -4.95 -6.84
N ALA A 117 -22.86 -4.51 -5.60
CA ALA A 117 -23.73 -4.97 -4.54
C ALA A 117 -25.20 -4.57 -4.85
N ALA A 118 -26.12 -5.44 -4.51
CA ALA A 118 -27.54 -5.09 -4.49
C ALA A 118 -27.80 -3.93 -3.49
N THR A 119 -28.86 -3.20 -3.70
CA THR A 119 -29.19 -2.04 -2.85
C THR A 119 -29.28 -2.46 -1.37
N GLY A 120 -28.47 -1.83 -0.52
CA GLY A 120 -28.40 -2.12 0.92
C GLY A 120 -27.58 -3.37 1.27
N ALA A 121 -27.11 -4.14 0.29
CA ALA A 121 -26.29 -5.34 0.51
C ALA A 121 -24.82 -5.00 0.79
N ARG A 122 -24.15 -5.89 1.51
CA ARG A 122 -22.71 -5.81 1.86
C ARG A 122 -22.00 -7.14 1.60
N PRO A 123 -21.94 -7.61 0.36
CA PRO A 123 -21.35 -8.91 0.03
C PRO A 123 -19.85 -8.96 0.34
N VAL A 124 -19.41 -10.05 0.97
CA VAL A 124 -18.02 -10.28 1.34
C VAL A 124 -17.48 -11.51 0.62
N PHE A 125 -16.50 -11.32 -0.26
CA PHE A 125 -15.73 -12.38 -0.89
C PHE A 125 -14.55 -12.75 0.02
N SER A 126 -14.60 -13.93 0.62
CA SER A 126 -13.65 -14.38 1.63
C SER A 126 -12.68 -15.41 1.05
N GLY A 127 -11.38 -15.14 1.13
CA GLY A 127 -10.33 -16.12 0.82
C GLY A 127 -10.01 -17.06 1.99
N GLY A 128 -10.75 -16.95 3.10
CA GLY A 128 -10.57 -17.77 4.30
C GLY A 128 -11.70 -18.78 4.49
N ARG A 129 -11.45 -19.75 5.35
CA ARG A 129 -12.40 -20.77 5.77
C ARG A 129 -12.70 -20.66 7.25
N ARG A 130 -13.95 -20.82 7.63
CA ARG A 130 -14.35 -20.93 9.05
C ARG A 130 -13.77 -22.20 9.65
N ILE A 131 -13.27 -22.07 10.88
CA ILE A 131 -12.79 -23.15 11.71
C ILE A 131 -13.84 -23.45 12.77
N GLY A 132 -14.20 -24.70 12.88
CA GLY A 132 -15.12 -25.23 13.89
C GLY A 132 -14.65 -26.58 14.40
N GLY A 133 -15.51 -27.27 15.16
CA GLY A 133 -15.17 -28.57 15.75
C GLY A 133 -14.14 -28.45 16.91
N TRP A 134 -14.27 -27.38 17.67
CA TRP A 134 -13.38 -27.07 18.75
C TRP A 134 -13.51 -28.06 19.91
N VAL A 135 -12.40 -28.56 20.42
CA VAL A 135 -12.27 -29.27 21.68
C VAL A 135 -11.70 -28.30 22.71
N VAL A 136 -12.42 -28.10 23.78
CA VAL A 136 -12.02 -27.20 24.87
C VAL A 136 -11.29 -27.98 25.95
N THR A 137 -10.09 -27.51 26.31
CA THR A 137 -9.29 -28.02 27.44
C THR A 137 -8.92 -26.88 28.36
N THR A 138 -8.48 -27.16 29.57
CA THR A 138 -7.99 -26.17 30.51
C THR A 138 -6.50 -26.39 30.77
N VAL A 139 -5.71 -25.34 30.58
CA VAL A 139 -4.28 -25.36 30.86
C VAL A 139 -3.94 -24.16 31.74
N ASN A 140 -3.34 -24.45 32.92
CA ASN A 140 -3.02 -23.43 33.91
C ASN A 140 -4.25 -22.56 34.31
N GLY A 141 -5.43 -23.18 34.43
CA GLY A 141 -6.67 -22.52 34.81
C GLY A 141 -7.34 -21.69 33.70
N ARG A 142 -6.82 -21.71 32.48
CA ARG A 142 -7.36 -20.95 31.32
C ARG A 142 -7.84 -21.89 30.23
N PRO A 143 -8.95 -21.57 29.54
CA PRO A 143 -9.43 -22.37 28.42
C PRO A 143 -8.44 -22.32 27.24
N ARG A 144 -8.34 -23.45 26.54
CA ARG A 144 -7.69 -23.60 25.26
C ARG A 144 -8.63 -24.31 24.29
N TRP A 145 -8.77 -23.79 23.09
CA TRP A 145 -9.54 -24.45 22.05
C TRP A 145 -8.57 -25.10 21.06
N THR A 146 -8.83 -26.34 20.72
CA THR A 146 -8.06 -27.09 19.72
C THR A 146 -8.97 -27.58 18.62
N ALA A 147 -8.52 -27.44 17.35
CA ALA A 147 -9.21 -27.97 16.19
C ALA A 147 -8.23 -28.77 15.34
N THR A 148 -8.68 -29.93 14.82
CA THR A 148 -7.88 -30.75 13.92
C THR A 148 -8.17 -30.35 12.48
N LEU A 149 -7.12 -30.04 11.70
CA LEU A 149 -7.16 -29.58 10.32
C LEU A 149 -6.45 -30.61 9.41
N PRO A 150 -7.16 -31.60 8.85
CA PRO A 150 -6.54 -32.68 8.07
C PRO A 150 -5.77 -32.17 6.84
N GLU A 151 -6.23 -31.08 6.20
CA GLU A 151 -5.57 -30.50 5.04
C GLU A 151 -4.22 -29.84 5.42
N VAL A 152 -4.09 -29.30 6.65
CA VAL A 152 -2.82 -28.81 7.16
C VAL A 152 -1.85 -29.97 7.37
N LYS A 153 -2.29 -31.03 8.05
CA LYS A 153 -1.49 -32.25 8.21
C LYS A 153 -1.04 -32.86 6.88
N ALA A 154 -1.89 -32.81 5.88
CA ALA A 154 -1.58 -33.28 4.53
C ALA A 154 -0.69 -32.32 3.71
N GLY A 155 -0.25 -31.18 4.27
CA GLY A 155 0.56 -30.17 3.58
C GLY A 155 -0.18 -29.37 2.51
N LYS A 156 -1.51 -29.49 2.42
CA LYS A 156 -2.34 -28.83 1.40
C LYS A 156 -2.81 -27.43 1.81
N TRP A 157 -2.66 -27.07 3.07
CA TRP A 157 -3.07 -25.79 3.60
C TRP A 157 -2.06 -25.30 4.66
N ARG A 158 -1.63 -24.05 4.54
CA ARG A 158 -0.82 -23.36 5.53
C ARG A 158 -1.32 -21.93 5.65
N PHE A 159 -1.29 -21.39 6.85
CA PHE A 159 -1.62 -19.99 7.10
C PHE A 159 -0.77 -19.44 8.25
N ALA A 160 -0.52 -18.14 8.20
CA ALA A 160 0.22 -17.40 9.21
C ALA A 160 -0.62 -16.28 9.85
N GLN A 161 -1.90 -16.23 9.56
CA GLN A 161 -2.87 -15.29 10.14
C GLN A 161 -4.10 -16.04 10.63
N LEU A 162 -4.73 -15.49 11.66
CA LEU A 162 -6.00 -15.96 12.19
C LEU A 162 -6.87 -14.75 12.53
N PHE A 163 -8.14 -14.85 12.20
CA PHE A 163 -9.12 -13.79 12.49
C PHE A 163 -10.24 -14.38 13.35
N VAL A 164 -10.53 -13.69 14.46
CA VAL A 164 -11.55 -14.11 15.43
C VAL A 164 -12.50 -12.94 15.62
N ASP A 165 -13.78 -13.15 15.33
CA ASP A 165 -14.84 -12.11 15.32
C ASP A 165 -14.40 -10.83 14.59
N GLY A 166 -13.82 -11.01 13.39
CA GLY A 166 -13.34 -9.91 12.58
C GLY A 166 -12.09 -9.18 13.11
N GLN A 167 -11.38 -9.76 14.07
CA GLN A 167 -10.13 -9.21 14.60
C GLN A 167 -8.94 -10.13 14.31
N ARG A 168 -7.83 -9.53 13.87
CA ARG A 168 -6.55 -10.26 13.73
C ARG A 168 -6.05 -10.74 15.09
N ARG A 169 -5.63 -12.00 15.16
CA ARG A 169 -4.94 -12.59 16.30
C ARG A 169 -3.50 -12.90 15.95
N PHE A 170 -2.60 -12.79 16.94
CA PHE A 170 -1.16 -12.91 16.70
C PHE A 170 -0.63 -14.25 17.22
N ARG A 171 0.41 -14.74 16.55
CA ARG A 171 1.17 -15.92 16.97
C ARG A 171 2.00 -15.58 18.22
N PRO A 172 2.42 -16.59 19.01
CA PRO A 172 3.25 -16.37 20.19
C PRO A 172 4.60 -15.74 19.82
N VAL A 173 5.07 -14.80 20.65
CA VAL A 173 6.27 -14.00 20.42
C VAL A 173 7.19 -14.03 21.63
N LEU A 174 8.49 -14.07 21.40
CA LEU A 174 9.53 -13.81 22.39
C LEU A 174 10.43 -12.64 21.92
N PRO A 175 10.79 -11.71 22.83
CA PRO A 175 10.31 -11.64 24.20
C PRO A 175 8.83 -11.24 24.24
N ALA A 176 8.15 -11.51 25.35
CA ALA A 176 6.74 -11.14 25.53
C ALA A 176 6.49 -9.62 25.49
N ALA A 177 7.52 -8.82 25.73
CA ALA A 177 7.52 -7.37 25.62
C ALA A 177 8.89 -6.88 25.14
N GLY A 178 8.90 -5.83 24.29
CA GLY A 178 10.14 -5.28 23.74
C GLY A 178 10.82 -6.16 22.69
N TRP A 179 12.13 -6.14 22.67
CA TRP A 179 12.99 -6.80 21.69
C TRP A 179 14.17 -7.48 22.37
N PHE A 180 14.65 -8.55 21.79
CA PHE A 180 16.02 -9.00 21.97
C PHE A 180 16.97 -8.11 21.16
N THR A 181 18.25 -8.12 21.53
CA THR A 181 19.28 -7.37 20.81
C THR A 181 20.46 -8.26 20.40
N VAL A 182 20.99 -7.99 19.23
CA VAL A 182 22.23 -8.59 18.74
C VAL A 182 23.38 -8.17 19.67
N ARG A 183 24.20 -9.11 20.10
CA ARG A 183 25.42 -8.85 20.87
C ARG A 183 26.59 -8.43 20.00
N ARG A 184 26.77 -9.13 18.89
CA ARG A 184 27.88 -8.92 17.97
C ARG A 184 27.53 -9.35 16.57
N ALA A 185 27.90 -8.52 15.58
CA ALA A 185 27.83 -8.90 14.17
C ALA A 185 28.83 -10.03 13.84
N LEU A 186 28.51 -10.81 12.84
CA LEU A 186 29.41 -11.78 12.24
C LEU A 186 29.47 -11.55 10.73
N GLU A 187 30.63 -11.91 10.15
CA GLU A 187 30.74 -11.96 8.69
C GLU A 187 29.71 -12.95 8.12
N PRO A 188 29.11 -12.65 6.97
CA PRO A 188 28.19 -13.57 6.32
C PRO A 188 28.80 -14.94 6.10
N SER A 189 27.99 -15.99 6.22
CA SER A 189 28.46 -17.35 5.91
C SER A 189 28.65 -17.54 4.40
N PRO A 190 29.39 -18.55 3.95
CA PRO A 190 29.47 -18.90 2.52
C PRO A 190 28.09 -19.18 1.89
N ALA A 191 27.09 -19.63 2.68
CA ALA A 191 25.74 -19.89 2.21
C ALA A 191 24.95 -18.63 1.88
N ALA A 192 25.37 -17.46 2.36
CA ALA A 192 24.79 -16.17 2.01
C ALA A 192 25.07 -15.74 0.55
N GLU A 193 26.09 -16.32 -0.09
CA GLU A 193 26.44 -16.08 -1.50
C GLU A 193 26.60 -14.58 -1.85
N GLY A 194 27.02 -13.75 -0.87
CA GLY A 194 27.16 -12.30 -1.04
C GLY A 194 25.85 -11.53 -1.21
N LYS A 195 24.70 -12.13 -0.89
CA LYS A 195 23.38 -11.52 -1.08
C LYS A 195 22.90 -10.72 0.12
N GLY A 196 23.55 -10.90 1.28
CA GLY A 196 23.19 -10.23 2.54
C GLY A 196 23.86 -10.93 3.72
N HIS A 197 23.40 -10.62 4.92
CA HIS A 197 23.90 -11.21 6.18
C HIS A 197 22.93 -12.29 6.66
N ASP A 198 23.47 -13.38 7.19
CA ASP A 198 22.70 -14.58 7.59
C ASP A 198 23.01 -15.06 8.99
N ARG A 199 23.87 -14.38 9.76
CA ARG A 199 24.23 -14.81 11.11
C ARG A 199 24.72 -13.66 12.01
N PHE A 200 24.56 -13.88 13.30
CA PHE A 200 25.01 -12.96 14.35
C PHE A 200 25.14 -13.68 15.69
N VAL A 201 25.71 -13.01 16.69
CA VAL A 201 25.77 -13.50 18.08
C VAL A 201 24.66 -12.86 18.90
N ALA A 202 23.92 -13.67 19.63
CA ALA A 202 22.90 -13.27 20.61
C ALA A 202 23.24 -13.79 22.02
N ALA A 203 22.57 -13.30 23.04
CA ALA A 203 22.64 -13.92 24.36
C ALA A 203 22.07 -15.34 24.30
N ALA A 204 22.76 -16.32 24.88
CA ALA A 204 22.31 -17.71 24.88
C ALA A 204 20.95 -17.88 25.56
N ALA A 205 20.64 -17.05 26.56
CA ALA A 205 19.37 -17.06 27.27
C ALA A 205 18.19 -16.57 26.41
N ASP A 206 18.45 -15.72 25.39
CA ASP A 206 17.41 -15.15 24.51
C ASP A 206 16.98 -16.15 23.44
N VAL A 207 17.82 -17.13 23.13
CA VAL A 207 17.58 -18.12 22.09
C VAL A 207 17.64 -19.53 22.67
N ALA A 208 16.51 -20.20 22.78
CA ALA A 208 16.46 -21.59 23.20
C ALA A 208 17.01 -22.51 22.09
N ARG A 209 17.76 -23.54 22.48
CA ARG A 209 18.34 -24.52 21.54
C ARG A 209 17.46 -25.75 21.33
N ASP A 210 16.51 -25.97 22.24
CA ASP A 210 15.68 -27.16 22.36
C ASP A 210 14.19 -26.89 22.09
N TRP A 211 13.85 -25.83 21.35
CA TRP A 211 12.46 -25.60 20.95
C TRP A 211 11.91 -26.82 20.19
N ALA A 212 10.74 -27.27 20.60
CA ALA A 212 10.10 -28.47 20.06
C ALA A 212 9.85 -28.41 18.56
N ASP A 213 9.64 -27.18 18.02
CA ASP A 213 9.36 -26.94 16.61
C ASP A 213 10.18 -25.73 16.10
N ARG A 214 11.51 -25.83 16.22
CA ARG A 214 12.44 -24.76 15.81
C ARG A 214 12.27 -24.35 14.35
N ASP A 215 11.96 -25.29 13.46
CA ASP A 215 11.78 -25.02 12.03
C ASP A 215 10.54 -24.18 11.72
N ALA A 216 9.60 -24.10 12.66
CA ALA A 216 8.43 -23.22 12.56
C ALA A 216 8.67 -21.82 13.12
N VAL A 217 9.73 -21.62 13.91
CA VAL A 217 10.07 -20.33 14.50
C VAL A 217 10.57 -19.38 13.40
N GLU A 218 10.06 -18.16 13.43
CA GLU A 218 10.45 -17.07 12.54
C GLU A 218 11.20 -16.01 13.34
N LEU A 219 12.45 -15.76 12.97
CA LEU A 219 13.21 -14.63 13.49
C LEU A 219 12.87 -13.39 12.66
N VAL A 220 12.41 -12.34 13.34
CA VAL A 220 12.12 -11.03 12.75
C VAL A 220 13.16 -10.05 13.25
N ALA A 221 14.06 -9.64 12.37
CA ALA A 221 15.09 -8.63 12.66
C ALA A 221 14.76 -7.31 11.94
N VAL A 222 14.96 -6.20 12.64
CA VAL A 222 14.66 -4.86 12.15
C VAL A 222 15.95 -4.19 11.72
N HIS A 223 16.00 -3.73 10.47
CA HIS A 223 17.05 -2.86 9.91
C HIS A 223 16.59 -1.39 9.96
N PRO A 224 17.40 -0.41 9.57
CA PRO A 224 16.99 1.00 9.65
C PRO A 224 15.61 1.28 9.02
N TRP A 225 15.37 0.84 7.77
CA TRP A 225 14.13 1.11 7.02
C TRP A 225 13.48 -0.14 6.43
N SER A 226 13.95 -1.32 6.83
CA SER A 226 13.45 -2.60 6.33
C SER A 226 13.41 -3.64 7.44
N MET A 227 12.96 -4.84 7.11
CA MET A 227 13.02 -5.97 8.02
C MET A 227 13.41 -7.26 7.30
N SER A 228 13.95 -8.21 8.08
CA SER A 228 14.13 -9.60 7.67
C SER A 228 13.27 -10.50 8.53
N ARG A 229 12.49 -11.39 7.90
CA ARG A 229 11.73 -12.46 8.54
C ARG A 229 12.26 -13.79 8.02
N LEU A 230 13.07 -14.49 8.80
CA LEU A 230 13.85 -15.62 8.36
C LEU A 230 13.67 -16.80 9.34
N ARG A 231 13.83 -18.02 8.85
CA ARG A 231 13.89 -19.21 9.73
C ARG A 231 15.27 -19.39 10.30
N ILE A 232 15.35 -20.05 11.43
CA ILE A 232 16.60 -20.39 12.10
C ILE A 232 17.14 -21.68 11.47
N ALA A 233 18.34 -21.63 10.91
CA ALA A 233 19.06 -22.80 10.42
C ALA A 233 19.78 -23.53 11.55
N SER A 234 20.54 -22.79 12.39
CA SER A 234 21.20 -23.35 13.56
C SER A 234 21.32 -22.33 14.69
N ILE A 235 21.42 -22.81 15.92
CA ILE A 235 21.83 -22.07 17.12
C ILE A 235 22.94 -22.88 17.78
N GLU A 236 24.14 -22.32 17.81
CA GLU A 236 25.34 -23.00 18.29
C GLU A 236 26.00 -22.22 19.43
N PRO A 237 26.77 -22.88 20.34
CA PRO A 237 27.57 -22.16 21.32
C PRO A 237 28.52 -21.17 20.63
N ALA A 238 28.63 -19.96 21.19
CA ALA A 238 29.67 -19.02 20.83
C ALA A 238 30.95 -19.24 21.67
N GLU A 239 31.87 -18.29 21.61
CA GLU A 239 33.14 -18.35 22.37
C GLU A 239 32.94 -18.35 23.89
N THR A 240 31.89 -17.65 24.35
CA THR A 240 31.51 -17.56 25.77
C THR A 240 30.23 -18.36 26.03
N ALA A 241 30.09 -18.89 27.25
CA ALA A 241 28.98 -19.76 27.60
C ALA A 241 27.59 -19.01 27.64
N ASP A 242 27.61 -17.69 27.77
CA ASP A 242 26.41 -16.84 27.81
C ASP A 242 26.02 -16.33 26.41
N GLU A 243 26.74 -16.74 25.35
CA GLU A 243 26.50 -16.35 23.96
C GLU A 243 26.17 -17.55 23.07
N ALA A 244 25.42 -17.29 22.02
CA ALA A 244 25.11 -18.24 20.96
C ALA A 244 25.20 -17.61 19.58
N VAL A 245 25.72 -18.35 18.61
CA VAL A 245 25.69 -18.00 17.21
C VAL A 245 24.35 -18.43 16.62
N VAL A 246 23.57 -17.48 16.13
CA VAL A 246 22.33 -17.72 15.40
C VAL A 246 22.66 -17.65 13.91
N THR A 247 22.38 -18.74 13.18
CA THR A 247 22.47 -18.79 11.71
C THR A 247 21.08 -18.96 11.12
N LEU A 248 20.79 -18.19 10.07
CA LEU A 248 19.49 -18.07 9.45
C LEU A 248 19.42 -18.80 8.11
N ASN A 249 18.24 -19.30 7.76
CA ASN A 249 17.97 -19.89 6.44
C ASN A 249 17.46 -18.79 5.49
N GLY A 250 18.37 -18.09 4.86
CA GLY A 250 18.16 -16.91 4.04
C GLY A 250 19.01 -15.74 4.52
N THR A 251 18.90 -14.62 3.84
CA THR A 251 19.75 -13.44 4.11
C THR A 251 18.93 -12.20 4.39
N SER A 252 19.53 -11.23 5.05
CA SER A 252 19.06 -9.85 5.08
C SER A 252 18.97 -9.26 3.67
N PRO A 253 18.37 -8.06 3.48
CA PRO A 253 18.07 -7.54 2.14
C PRO A 253 19.30 -7.02 1.39
N SER A 254 20.45 -6.90 2.04
CA SER A 254 21.68 -6.36 1.45
C SER A 254 22.92 -6.84 2.18
N ASN A 255 24.03 -6.95 1.46
CA ASN A 255 25.38 -7.16 2.02
C ASN A 255 26.07 -5.84 2.44
N ALA A 256 25.44 -4.68 2.20
CA ALA A 256 25.90 -3.40 2.72
C ALA A 256 25.62 -3.27 4.24
N ASP A 257 26.29 -2.33 4.89
CA ASP A 257 26.22 -2.13 6.34
C ASP A 257 24.78 -1.96 6.88
N TRP A 258 23.90 -1.33 6.11
CA TRP A 258 22.50 -1.16 6.52
C TRP A 258 21.70 -2.47 6.56
N GLY A 259 22.13 -3.51 5.87
CA GLY A 259 21.57 -4.86 5.93
C GLY A 259 22.21 -5.75 6.99
N ALA A 260 23.29 -5.31 7.64
CA ALA A 260 23.97 -6.09 8.68
C ALA A 260 23.10 -6.27 9.95
N PHE A 261 23.58 -7.15 10.83
CA PHE A 261 23.06 -7.32 12.19
C PHE A 261 24.08 -6.75 13.21
N PRO A 262 24.23 -5.41 13.33
CA PRO A 262 25.19 -4.81 14.25
C PRO A 262 24.80 -5.03 15.71
N ALA A 263 25.75 -4.83 16.62
CA ALA A 263 25.47 -4.85 18.05
C ALA A 263 24.36 -3.84 18.38
N GLY A 264 23.37 -4.28 19.15
CA GLY A 264 22.18 -3.49 19.48
C GLY A 264 21.04 -3.58 18.44
N ALA A 265 21.24 -4.20 17.28
CA ALA A 265 20.15 -4.44 16.34
C ALA A 265 19.03 -5.25 16.99
N ARG A 266 17.79 -4.86 16.75
CA ARG A 266 16.60 -5.43 17.40
C ARG A 266 16.11 -6.65 16.63
N PHE A 267 15.76 -7.70 17.36
CA PHE A 267 15.09 -8.85 16.78
C PHE A 267 14.09 -9.47 17.78
N ARG A 268 13.18 -10.28 17.27
CA ARG A 268 12.24 -11.08 18.05
C ARG A 268 12.01 -12.43 17.37
N MET A 269 11.52 -13.38 18.15
CA MET A 269 11.11 -14.69 17.64
C MET A 269 9.60 -14.76 17.61
N GLU A 270 9.01 -15.08 16.47
CA GLU A 270 7.57 -15.30 16.32
C GLU A 270 7.25 -16.77 16.08
N ASN A 271 6.03 -17.17 16.38
CA ASN A 271 5.55 -18.54 16.28
C ASN A 271 6.32 -19.53 17.16
N VAL A 272 6.68 -19.09 18.37
CA VAL A 272 7.33 -19.91 19.39
C VAL A 272 6.28 -20.67 20.18
N ARG A 273 6.20 -22.00 20.01
CA ARG A 273 5.19 -22.86 20.66
C ARG A 273 5.17 -22.70 22.16
N GLU A 274 6.34 -22.64 22.80
CA GLU A 274 6.53 -22.55 24.24
C GLU A 274 6.05 -21.21 24.83
N ALA A 275 5.89 -20.19 24.01
CA ALA A 275 5.33 -18.89 24.38
C ALA A 275 3.80 -18.81 24.21
N LEU A 276 3.14 -19.90 23.82
CA LEU A 276 1.68 -19.96 23.69
C LEU A 276 1.02 -19.92 25.06
N GLY A 277 0.12 -18.95 25.27
CA GLY A 277 -0.60 -18.83 26.56
C GLY A 277 -1.33 -17.50 26.74
N PRO A 278 -0.80 -16.36 26.30
CA PRO A 278 -1.54 -15.11 26.39
C PRO A 278 -2.90 -15.19 25.69
N PRO A 279 -3.98 -14.61 26.26
CA PRO A 279 -5.27 -14.52 25.59
C PRO A 279 -5.17 -13.88 24.19
N GLY A 280 -5.85 -14.43 23.21
CA GLY A 280 -5.79 -14.04 21.81
C GLY A 280 -4.61 -14.66 21.02
N SER A 281 -3.67 -15.36 21.70
CA SER A 281 -2.59 -16.04 20.99
C SER A 281 -3.03 -17.39 20.40
N TRP A 282 -2.39 -17.78 19.29
CA TRP A 282 -2.70 -19.04 18.61
C TRP A 282 -1.46 -19.66 17.98
N TYR A 283 -1.48 -20.98 17.84
CA TYR A 283 -0.39 -21.75 17.25
C TYR A 283 -0.93 -22.84 16.33
N LEU A 284 -0.30 -23.00 15.17
CA LEU A 284 -0.60 -24.05 14.20
C LEU A 284 0.53 -25.08 14.20
N ASP A 285 0.28 -26.23 14.79
CA ASP A 285 1.15 -27.41 14.71
C ASP A 285 0.93 -28.07 13.34
N VAL A 286 1.80 -27.76 12.39
CA VAL A 286 1.67 -28.24 10.99
C VAL A 286 1.82 -29.77 10.88
N PRO A 287 2.80 -30.44 11.53
CA PRO A 287 2.95 -31.89 11.51
C PRO A 287 1.71 -32.65 11.96
N THR A 288 1.03 -32.21 13.00
CA THR A 288 -0.18 -32.85 13.51
C THR A 288 -1.46 -32.32 12.84
N GLY A 289 -1.41 -31.11 12.26
CA GLY A 289 -2.57 -30.39 11.75
C GLY A 289 -3.43 -29.82 12.87
N THR A 290 -2.88 -29.53 14.04
CA THR A 290 -3.62 -29.03 15.20
C THR A 290 -3.50 -27.52 15.28
N LEU A 291 -4.62 -26.82 15.20
CA LEU A 291 -4.72 -25.40 15.55
C LEU A 291 -5.08 -25.29 17.03
N THR A 292 -4.28 -24.54 17.79
CA THR A 292 -4.57 -24.21 19.20
C THR A 292 -4.80 -22.69 19.30
N TYR A 293 -5.90 -22.30 19.96
CA TYR A 293 -6.25 -20.90 20.23
C TYR A 293 -6.49 -20.70 21.73
N CYS A 294 -5.96 -19.62 22.28
CA CYS A 294 -6.18 -19.17 23.64
C CYS A 294 -7.23 -18.04 23.60
N PRO A 295 -8.51 -18.31 23.92
CA PRO A 295 -9.57 -17.33 23.73
C PRO A 295 -9.43 -16.11 24.65
N LEU A 296 -10.01 -14.99 24.21
CA LEU A 296 -10.24 -13.81 25.04
C LEU A 296 -11.43 -14.08 25.99
N ASP A 297 -11.53 -13.29 27.05
CA ASP A 297 -12.68 -13.34 27.95
C ASP A 297 -13.97 -13.00 27.17
N GLY A 298 -15.01 -13.82 27.35
CA GLY A 298 -16.29 -13.67 26.67
C GLY A 298 -16.41 -14.38 25.30
N GLU A 299 -15.32 -14.91 24.74
CA GLU A 299 -15.38 -15.75 23.53
C GLU A 299 -15.88 -17.17 23.91
N SER A 300 -16.72 -17.77 23.05
CA SER A 300 -17.18 -19.15 23.19
C SER A 300 -17.05 -19.93 21.89
N PRO A 301 -16.69 -21.24 21.94
CA PRO A 301 -16.45 -22.04 20.74
C PRO A 301 -17.72 -22.24 19.89
N GLU A 302 -18.90 -21.99 20.43
CA GLU A 302 -20.20 -22.16 19.79
C GLU A 302 -20.60 -20.93 18.97
N THR A 303 -20.24 -19.72 19.43
CA THR A 303 -20.70 -18.45 18.85
C THR A 303 -19.61 -17.62 18.18
N THR A 304 -18.36 -17.79 18.61
CA THR A 304 -17.22 -17.03 18.08
C THR A 304 -16.84 -17.50 16.68
N GLU A 305 -16.81 -16.57 15.73
CA GLU A 305 -16.34 -16.87 14.37
C GLU A 305 -14.82 -16.89 14.30
N VAL A 306 -14.23 -18.03 13.96
CA VAL A 306 -12.79 -18.15 13.69
C VAL A 306 -12.57 -18.42 12.22
N VAL A 307 -11.75 -17.59 11.56
CA VAL A 307 -11.45 -17.70 10.13
C VAL A 307 -9.94 -17.79 9.92
N ALA A 308 -9.51 -18.81 9.18
CA ALA A 308 -8.13 -18.95 8.72
C ALA A 308 -8.06 -18.77 7.19
N PRO A 309 -7.15 -17.93 6.66
CA PRO A 309 -7.05 -17.65 5.24
C PRO A 309 -6.45 -18.84 4.45
N ARG A 310 -6.83 -18.94 3.18
CA ARG A 310 -6.32 -19.94 2.23
C ARG A 310 -5.64 -19.33 1.02
N LEU A 311 -6.22 -18.24 0.52
CA LEU A 311 -5.79 -17.59 -0.73
C LEU A 311 -4.93 -16.39 -0.44
N ASP A 312 -3.79 -16.32 -1.10
CA ASP A 312 -2.88 -15.17 -1.01
C ASP A 312 -3.40 -13.95 -1.79
N THR A 313 -4.04 -14.19 -2.92
CA THR A 313 -4.70 -13.19 -3.77
C THR A 313 -6.17 -13.55 -3.91
N LEU A 314 -7.04 -12.58 -3.73
CA LEU A 314 -8.49 -12.77 -3.73
C LEU A 314 -9.11 -12.46 -5.09
N LEU A 315 -8.62 -11.39 -5.73
CA LEU A 315 -9.06 -10.96 -7.06
C LEU A 315 -7.86 -10.59 -7.92
N THR A 316 -7.86 -11.07 -9.15
CA THR A 316 -6.93 -10.66 -10.19
C THR A 316 -7.69 -10.17 -11.41
N ILE A 317 -7.49 -8.91 -11.80
CA ILE A 317 -7.97 -8.35 -13.06
C ILE A 317 -6.77 -8.30 -13.99
N ARG A 318 -6.76 -9.16 -15.02
CA ARG A 318 -5.56 -9.36 -15.84
C ARG A 318 -5.87 -9.40 -17.33
N GLY A 319 -5.26 -8.46 -18.06
CA GLY A 319 -5.25 -8.48 -19.52
C GLY A 319 -4.45 -9.65 -20.09
N ASP A 320 -4.63 -9.89 -21.36
CA ASP A 320 -3.89 -10.88 -22.14
C ASP A 320 -2.64 -10.21 -22.72
N THR A 321 -1.48 -10.55 -22.20
CA THR A 321 -0.20 -9.96 -22.63
C THR A 321 0.24 -10.51 -24.00
N ALA A 322 -0.09 -11.75 -24.35
CA ALA A 322 0.27 -12.34 -25.62
C ALA A 322 -0.49 -11.66 -26.77
N GLU A 323 -1.79 -11.46 -26.59
CA GLU A 323 -2.65 -10.78 -27.53
C GLU A 323 -2.66 -9.25 -27.39
N LYS A 324 -1.90 -8.71 -26.45
CA LYS A 324 -1.89 -7.29 -26.06
C LYS A 324 -3.29 -6.70 -25.82
N ARG A 325 -4.19 -7.50 -25.24
CA ARG A 325 -5.56 -7.10 -24.91
C ARG A 325 -5.68 -6.77 -23.44
N LYS A 326 -6.13 -5.57 -23.12
CA LYS A 326 -6.38 -5.12 -21.74
C LYS A 326 -7.81 -5.47 -21.31
N VAL A 327 -8.02 -5.69 -20.02
CA VAL A 327 -9.36 -5.60 -19.42
C VAL A 327 -9.80 -4.14 -19.46
N SER A 328 -10.98 -3.86 -19.98
CA SER A 328 -11.40 -2.47 -20.19
C SER A 328 -12.87 -2.27 -19.83
N TYR A 329 -13.20 -1.03 -19.36
CA TYR A 329 -14.57 -0.59 -19.08
C TYR A 329 -15.29 -1.54 -18.11
N LEU A 330 -14.62 -1.85 -17.01
CA LEU A 330 -15.13 -2.67 -15.91
C LEU A 330 -15.33 -1.77 -14.68
N ARG A 331 -16.47 -1.89 -14.01
CA ARG A 331 -16.74 -1.23 -12.75
C ARG A 331 -17.08 -2.26 -11.68
N ILE A 332 -16.40 -2.22 -10.54
CA ILE A 332 -16.72 -3.03 -9.36
C ILE A 332 -17.11 -2.06 -8.25
N GLU A 333 -18.28 -2.28 -7.63
CA GLU A 333 -18.85 -1.33 -6.71
C GLU A 333 -19.52 -1.97 -5.50
N GLY A 334 -19.15 -1.51 -4.29
CA GLY A 334 -19.79 -1.91 -3.03
C GLY A 334 -19.49 -3.33 -2.56
N LEU A 335 -18.47 -3.99 -3.11
CA LEU A 335 -18.05 -5.33 -2.69
C LEU A 335 -16.93 -5.26 -1.64
N ALA A 336 -16.86 -6.26 -0.79
CA ALA A 336 -15.73 -6.44 0.13
C ALA A 336 -14.95 -7.73 -0.17
N PHE A 337 -13.61 -7.65 -0.04
CA PHE A 337 -12.67 -8.77 -0.13
C PHE A 337 -11.95 -8.92 1.20
N ALA A 338 -11.95 -10.13 1.78
CA ALA A 338 -11.41 -10.33 3.12
C ALA A 338 -10.69 -11.67 3.27
N HIS A 339 -9.87 -11.77 4.34
CA HIS A 339 -9.16 -12.98 4.76
C HIS A 339 -8.18 -13.47 3.69
N GLY A 340 -7.31 -12.55 3.23
CA GLY A 340 -6.18 -12.90 2.37
C GLY A 340 -5.02 -13.45 3.17
N ASN A 341 -4.38 -14.49 2.67
CA ASN A 341 -3.23 -15.12 3.29
C ASN A 341 -1.92 -14.41 2.91
N TRP A 342 -0.90 -14.65 3.69
CA TRP A 342 0.51 -14.58 3.34
C TRP A 342 1.23 -15.69 4.09
N SER A 343 2.06 -16.42 3.41
CA SER A 343 2.94 -17.42 4.01
C SER A 343 4.38 -17.18 3.58
N MET A 344 5.29 -17.34 4.53
CA MET A 344 6.70 -17.13 4.29
C MET A 344 7.28 -18.15 3.33
N ALA A 345 8.03 -17.72 2.33
CA ALA A 345 8.78 -18.57 1.43
C ALA A 345 9.85 -19.37 2.20
N GLN A 346 10.40 -20.43 1.57
CA GLN A 346 11.39 -21.29 2.22
C GLN A 346 12.65 -20.52 2.66
N ARG A 347 13.11 -19.56 1.87
CA ARG A 347 14.27 -18.70 2.19
C ARG A 347 13.90 -17.44 2.97
N GLY A 348 12.66 -17.35 3.50
CA GLY A 348 12.20 -16.22 4.28
C GLY A 348 11.66 -15.07 3.44
N GLN A 349 11.44 -13.94 4.11
CA GLN A 349 11.03 -12.66 3.54
C GLN A 349 12.05 -11.61 3.94
N SER A 350 12.65 -10.98 2.96
CA SER A 350 13.57 -9.86 3.13
C SER A 350 13.53 -9.00 1.87
N PHE A 351 13.41 -7.69 2.01
CA PHE A 351 13.34 -6.77 0.88
C PHE A 351 13.97 -5.42 1.23
N ALA A 352 14.55 -4.77 0.24
CA ALA A 352 15.37 -3.59 0.46
C ALA A 352 14.58 -2.42 1.08
N GLN A 353 13.34 -2.20 0.66
CA GLN A 353 12.50 -1.11 1.15
C GLN A 353 11.02 -1.35 0.78
N GLY A 354 10.11 -1.05 1.70
CA GLY A 354 8.68 -1.05 1.42
C GLY A 354 8.01 -2.43 1.33
N ASP A 355 8.73 -3.54 1.49
CA ASP A 355 8.21 -4.92 1.38
C ASP A 355 7.32 -5.15 0.13
N LEU A 356 7.64 -4.49 -1.00
CA LEU A 356 6.82 -4.50 -2.22
C LEU A 356 6.69 -5.89 -2.86
N ASN A 357 7.66 -6.77 -2.59
CA ASN A 357 7.71 -8.13 -3.13
C ASN A 357 6.68 -9.09 -2.49
N VAL A 358 6.01 -8.70 -1.41
CA VAL A 358 4.96 -9.56 -0.81
C VAL A 358 3.68 -9.58 -1.65
N GLY A 359 3.54 -8.66 -2.61
CA GLY A 359 2.38 -8.58 -3.50
C GLY A 359 1.13 -8.01 -2.83
N ALA A 360 -0.04 -8.15 -3.47
CA ALA A 360 -1.31 -7.61 -2.99
C ALA A 360 -2.45 -8.64 -3.02
N ALA A 361 -3.47 -8.41 -2.18
CA ALA A 361 -4.67 -9.25 -2.11
C ALA A 361 -5.60 -9.05 -3.33
N VAL A 362 -5.62 -7.84 -3.88
CA VAL A 362 -6.32 -7.51 -5.13
C VAL A 362 -5.33 -6.93 -6.12
N THR A 363 -5.29 -7.44 -7.35
CA THR A 363 -4.30 -7.02 -8.34
C THR A 363 -4.94 -6.68 -9.69
N LEU A 364 -4.46 -5.58 -10.28
CA LEU A 364 -4.76 -5.18 -11.65
C LEU A 364 -3.47 -5.19 -12.47
N ALA A 365 -3.49 -5.81 -13.65
CA ALA A 365 -2.39 -5.77 -14.61
C ALA A 365 -2.96 -5.81 -16.04
N GLY A 366 -2.43 -4.98 -16.95
CA GLY A 366 -3.01 -4.89 -18.30
C GLY A 366 -4.48 -4.48 -18.25
N ALA A 367 -4.81 -3.43 -17.52
CA ALA A 367 -6.18 -2.94 -17.34
C ALA A 367 -6.29 -1.46 -17.76
N ARG A 368 -7.44 -1.10 -18.33
CA ARG A 368 -7.73 0.26 -18.75
C ARG A 368 -9.18 0.63 -18.45
N GLU A 369 -9.43 1.87 -17.97
CA GLU A 369 -10.78 2.31 -17.65
C GLU A 369 -11.50 1.33 -16.70
N VAL A 370 -10.77 0.85 -15.70
CA VAL A 370 -11.32 0.00 -14.64
C VAL A 370 -11.55 0.86 -13.40
N THR A 371 -12.76 0.79 -12.85
CA THR A 371 -13.13 1.51 -11.65
C THR A 371 -13.42 0.56 -10.50
N LEU A 372 -12.74 0.76 -9.37
CA LEU A 372 -13.11 0.19 -8.08
C LEU A 372 -13.76 1.30 -7.25
N ALA A 373 -15.06 1.19 -6.98
CA ALA A 373 -15.82 2.20 -6.26
C ALA A 373 -16.41 1.62 -4.98
N ARG A 374 -16.16 2.25 -3.85
CA ARG A 374 -16.64 1.79 -2.53
C ARG A 374 -16.34 0.30 -2.28
N VAL A 375 -15.15 -0.15 -2.67
CA VAL A 375 -14.65 -1.51 -2.44
C VAL A 375 -13.94 -1.57 -1.10
N GLY A 376 -14.27 -2.57 -0.29
CA GLY A 376 -13.55 -2.87 0.95
C GLY A 376 -12.48 -3.95 0.74
N ILE A 377 -11.27 -3.76 1.27
CA ILE A 377 -10.25 -4.82 1.36
C ILE A 377 -9.74 -4.85 2.79
N ARG A 378 -9.88 -5.99 3.47
CA ARG A 378 -9.53 -6.09 4.89
C ARG A 378 -9.04 -7.47 5.29
N HIS A 379 -8.36 -7.54 6.45
CA HIS A 379 -7.87 -8.81 6.99
C HIS A 379 -7.00 -9.57 5.99
N VAL A 380 -6.02 -8.87 5.41
CA VAL A 380 -5.13 -9.46 4.40
C VAL A 380 -3.69 -9.54 4.92
N GLY A 381 -2.93 -10.52 4.46
CA GLY A 381 -1.53 -10.72 4.85
C GLY A 381 -0.52 -9.93 4.01
N ARG A 382 -0.99 -9.25 2.97
CA ARG A 382 -0.20 -8.53 1.95
C ARG A 382 -0.59 -7.06 1.87
N TYR A 383 -0.14 -6.35 0.82
CA TYR A 383 -0.77 -5.09 0.41
C TYR A 383 -2.25 -5.32 0.07
N ALA A 384 -3.06 -4.28 0.24
CA ALA A 384 -4.47 -4.39 -0.14
C ALA A 384 -4.64 -4.49 -1.65
N LEU A 385 -4.11 -3.52 -2.39
CA LEU A 385 -4.36 -3.33 -3.82
C LEU A 385 -3.07 -3.05 -4.59
N ALA A 386 -2.94 -3.61 -5.79
CA ALA A 386 -1.91 -3.22 -6.76
C ALA A 386 -2.53 -2.84 -8.12
N LEU A 387 -2.25 -1.61 -8.55
CA LEU A 387 -2.43 -1.13 -9.92
C LEU A 387 -1.08 -1.30 -10.63
N GLY A 388 -0.80 -2.51 -11.11
CA GLY A 388 0.50 -2.92 -11.61
C GLY A 388 0.69 -2.64 -13.11
N VAL A 389 1.64 -3.35 -13.68
CA VAL A 389 2.09 -3.19 -15.07
C VAL A 389 0.93 -3.12 -16.06
N GLY A 390 0.96 -2.11 -16.93
CA GLY A 390 -0.03 -1.91 -17.99
C GLY A 390 -1.38 -1.37 -17.53
N THR A 391 -1.49 -0.85 -16.31
CA THR A 391 -2.71 -0.17 -15.84
C THR A 391 -2.67 1.30 -16.25
N HIS A 392 -3.73 1.78 -16.84
CA HIS A 392 -3.91 3.20 -17.11
C HIS A 392 -5.38 3.62 -17.12
N ASP A 393 -5.62 4.88 -16.79
CA ASP A 393 -6.96 5.44 -16.69
C ASP A 393 -7.86 4.68 -15.69
N CYS A 394 -7.25 3.94 -14.72
CA CYS A 394 -8.00 3.22 -13.70
C CYS A 394 -8.30 4.12 -12.50
N ARG A 395 -9.42 3.88 -11.82
CA ARG A 395 -9.90 4.67 -10.70
C ARG A 395 -10.19 3.81 -9.48
N VAL A 396 -9.76 4.29 -8.33
CA VAL A 396 -10.04 3.71 -7.02
C VAL A 396 -10.68 4.83 -6.19
N GLU A 397 -11.99 4.73 -5.94
CA GLU A 397 -12.78 5.83 -5.42
C GLU A 397 -13.65 5.40 -4.23
N GLY A 398 -13.57 6.14 -3.11
CA GLY A 398 -14.38 5.87 -1.91
C GLY A 398 -14.10 4.50 -1.28
N CYS A 399 -12.93 3.91 -1.49
CA CYS A 399 -12.58 2.58 -1.03
C CYS A 399 -12.06 2.57 0.42
N GLU A 400 -12.08 1.39 1.05
CA GLU A 400 -11.62 1.21 2.43
C GLU A 400 -10.68 0.01 2.53
N PHE A 401 -9.42 0.28 2.90
CA PHE A 401 -8.37 -0.72 3.07
C PHE A 401 -7.91 -0.72 4.52
N VAL A 402 -8.20 -1.79 5.28
CA VAL A 402 -8.02 -1.83 6.74
C VAL A 402 -7.52 -3.18 7.20
N ASP A 403 -6.64 -3.21 8.19
CA ASP A 403 -5.99 -4.42 8.72
C ASP A 403 -5.18 -5.16 7.66
N LEU A 404 -4.05 -4.55 7.31
CA LEU A 404 -3.18 -4.98 6.22
C LEU A 404 -1.88 -5.56 6.75
N GLY A 405 -1.49 -6.72 6.22
CA GLY A 405 -0.23 -7.34 6.60
C GLY A 405 1.00 -6.53 6.19
N ALA A 406 0.93 -5.88 5.05
CA ALA A 406 1.95 -4.95 4.54
C ALA A 406 1.35 -3.55 4.35
N GLY A 407 1.49 -2.95 3.18
CA GLY A 407 0.99 -1.61 2.89
C GLY A 407 -0.43 -1.58 2.31
N GLY A 408 -0.85 -0.39 1.90
CA GLY A 408 -2.16 -0.13 1.33
C GLY A 408 -2.20 -0.34 -0.18
N VAL A 409 -1.74 0.64 -0.96
CA VAL A 409 -1.85 0.64 -2.42
C VAL A 409 -0.49 0.71 -3.09
N ILE A 410 -0.26 -0.17 -4.06
CA ILE A 410 0.87 -0.11 -4.99
C ILE A 410 0.35 0.43 -6.33
N VAL A 411 0.96 1.49 -6.86
CA VAL A 411 0.73 2.00 -8.22
C VAL A 411 2.03 1.94 -8.99
N GLY A 412 2.06 1.15 -10.06
CA GLY A 412 3.25 1.03 -10.89
C GLY A 412 4.04 -0.26 -10.70
N SER A 413 5.33 -0.17 -10.95
CA SER A 413 6.27 -1.29 -10.90
C SER A 413 7.64 -0.84 -10.39
N ILE A 414 8.42 -1.79 -9.84
CA ILE A 414 9.79 -1.54 -9.41
C ILE A 414 10.69 -1.23 -10.63
N ALA A 415 10.53 -1.99 -11.70
CA ALA A 415 11.27 -1.78 -12.94
C ALA A 415 10.55 -0.79 -13.85
N ALA A 416 11.30 0.01 -14.59
CA ALA A 416 10.74 0.87 -15.62
C ALA A 416 9.99 0.05 -16.69
N PRO A 417 8.88 0.58 -17.25
CA PRO A 417 8.12 -0.13 -18.27
C PRO A 417 8.94 -0.36 -19.55
N GLY A 418 8.76 -1.54 -20.16
CA GLY A 418 9.48 -1.89 -21.39
C GLY A 418 8.83 -1.33 -22.67
N ASP A 419 7.54 -1.07 -22.65
CA ASP A 419 6.77 -0.55 -23.78
C ASP A 419 5.48 0.16 -23.32
N LEU A 420 4.73 0.71 -24.27
CA LEU A 420 3.46 1.40 -23.99
C LEU A 420 2.35 0.47 -23.46
N PHE A 421 2.42 -0.83 -23.73
CA PHE A 421 1.46 -1.77 -23.19
C PHE A 421 1.68 -2.00 -21.70
N THR A 422 2.95 -2.00 -21.28
CA THR A 422 3.38 -2.20 -19.89
C THR A 422 3.44 -0.92 -19.07
N ALA A 423 3.37 0.26 -19.69
CA ALA A 423 3.35 1.56 -19.01
C ALA A 423 2.18 1.65 -18.01
N VAL A 424 2.43 2.37 -16.91
CA VAL A 424 1.44 2.65 -15.86
C VAL A 424 1.20 4.16 -15.82
N SER A 425 -0.01 4.60 -16.11
CA SER A 425 -0.27 6.00 -16.37
C SER A 425 -1.69 6.44 -16.02
N ARG A 426 -1.86 7.70 -15.60
CA ARG A 426 -3.15 8.38 -15.37
C ARG A 426 -4.11 7.61 -14.45
N ASN A 427 -3.58 6.88 -13.49
CA ASN A 427 -4.40 6.23 -12.48
C ASN A 427 -4.76 7.22 -11.36
N VAL A 428 -5.93 7.05 -10.79
CA VAL A 428 -6.46 7.91 -9.72
C VAL A 428 -6.82 7.08 -8.51
N VAL A 429 -6.32 7.48 -7.34
CA VAL A 429 -6.74 6.97 -6.03
C VAL A 429 -7.30 8.17 -5.25
N ARG A 430 -8.58 8.15 -4.95
CA ARG A 430 -9.24 9.29 -4.30
C ARG A 430 -10.26 8.88 -3.27
N ASP A 431 -10.46 9.75 -2.28
CA ASP A 431 -11.53 9.61 -1.28
C ASP A 431 -11.51 8.26 -0.56
N CYS A 432 -10.31 7.72 -0.29
CA CYS A 432 -10.11 6.39 0.29
C CYS A 432 -9.64 6.47 1.74
N THR A 433 -10.08 5.51 2.57
CA THR A 433 -9.48 5.23 3.87
C THR A 433 -8.47 4.09 3.73
N ILE A 434 -7.22 4.33 4.11
CA ILE A 434 -6.09 3.38 4.00
C ILE A 434 -5.38 3.35 5.35
N ARG A 435 -5.63 2.33 6.18
CA ARG A 435 -5.12 2.34 7.55
C ARG A 435 -4.85 0.95 8.13
N ALA A 436 -4.15 0.95 9.27
CA ALA A 436 -3.80 -0.25 10.01
C ALA A 436 -2.94 -1.21 9.17
N GLY A 437 -1.88 -0.69 8.55
CA GLY A 437 -0.91 -1.48 7.79
C GLY A 437 0.30 -1.92 8.60
N GLY A 438 1.22 -2.65 7.97
CA GLY A 438 2.45 -3.10 8.61
C GLY A 438 2.25 -4.22 9.66
N ARG A 439 1.10 -4.91 9.67
CA ARG A 439 0.78 -5.89 10.73
C ARG A 439 1.62 -7.16 10.68
N LEU A 440 2.23 -7.48 9.55
CA LEU A 440 3.21 -8.56 9.37
C LEU A 440 4.54 -8.04 8.82
N HIS A 441 4.48 -7.04 7.95
CA HIS A 441 5.59 -6.45 7.23
C HIS A 441 5.69 -4.97 7.58
N PRO A 442 6.45 -4.60 8.63
CA PRO A 442 6.45 -3.24 9.16
C PRO A 442 6.96 -2.19 8.19
N ALA A 443 7.72 -2.57 7.15
CA ALA A 443 8.16 -1.65 6.11
C ALA A 443 7.09 -1.37 5.04
N GLY A 444 5.88 -1.92 5.16
CA GLY A 444 4.77 -1.65 4.23
C GLY A 444 4.39 -0.16 4.19
N ILE A 445 4.23 0.38 2.99
CA ILE A 445 3.96 1.79 2.72
C ILE A 445 2.45 2.00 2.53
N GLY A 446 1.91 3.11 3.07
CA GLY A 446 0.49 3.43 2.90
C GLY A 446 0.08 3.48 1.43
N VAL A 447 0.72 4.33 0.62
CA VAL A 447 0.58 4.36 -0.85
C VAL A 447 1.95 4.49 -1.49
N TRP A 448 2.33 3.52 -2.31
CA TRP A 448 3.56 3.55 -3.09
C TRP A 448 3.27 3.77 -4.58
N ILE A 449 3.95 4.74 -5.19
CA ILE A 449 3.83 5.11 -6.61
C ILE A 449 5.22 5.05 -7.25
N GLY A 450 5.52 4.01 -8.02
CA GLY A 450 6.83 3.81 -8.60
C GLY A 450 6.78 3.45 -10.09
N GLN A 451 7.66 4.08 -10.90
CA GLN A 451 7.72 3.92 -12.35
C GLN A 451 6.35 4.09 -13.02
N ALA A 452 5.61 5.11 -12.59
CA ALA A 452 4.27 5.46 -13.06
C ALA A 452 4.17 6.96 -13.33
N ASP A 453 3.43 7.35 -14.34
CA ASP A 453 3.24 8.76 -14.70
C ASP A 453 1.80 9.23 -14.48
N HIS A 454 1.61 10.57 -14.34
CA HIS A 454 0.31 11.23 -14.24
C HIS A 454 -0.64 10.57 -13.22
N THR A 455 -0.09 9.97 -12.17
CA THR A 455 -0.89 9.38 -11.10
C THR A 455 -1.42 10.48 -10.18
N THR A 456 -2.67 10.38 -9.78
CA THR A 456 -3.28 11.28 -8.79
C THR A 456 -3.64 10.51 -7.52
N LEU A 457 -3.14 10.99 -6.39
CA LEU A 457 -3.54 10.56 -5.06
C LEU A 457 -4.17 11.76 -4.35
N GLU A 458 -5.47 11.72 -4.13
CA GLU A 458 -6.15 12.88 -3.56
C GLU A 458 -7.23 12.52 -2.55
N ARG A 459 -7.35 13.39 -1.51
CA ARG A 459 -8.39 13.33 -0.49
C ARG A 459 -8.51 11.96 0.16
N CYS A 460 -7.38 11.33 0.47
CA CYS A 460 -7.32 10.08 1.18
C CYS A 460 -6.97 10.30 2.65
N ASP A 461 -7.51 9.46 3.53
CA ASP A 461 -7.09 9.31 4.92
C ASP A 461 -6.12 8.12 5.02
N ILE A 462 -4.84 8.40 5.28
CA ILE A 462 -3.74 7.42 5.29
C ILE A 462 -3.12 7.40 6.67
N ALA A 463 -3.37 6.34 7.44
CA ALA A 463 -3.00 6.34 8.85
C ALA A 463 -2.63 4.97 9.42
N ASP A 464 -1.95 4.99 10.56
CA ASP A 464 -1.62 3.80 11.36
C ASP A 464 -0.75 2.80 10.58
N PHE A 465 0.37 3.30 10.02
CA PHE A 465 1.43 2.51 9.40
C PHE A 465 2.72 2.59 10.23
N THR A 466 3.51 1.53 10.19
CA THR A 466 4.80 1.43 10.89
C THR A 466 5.98 1.96 10.07
N TYR A 467 5.72 2.50 8.90
CA TYR A 467 6.70 3.10 7.98
C TYR A 467 6.08 4.31 7.25
N THR A 468 6.58 4.62 6.07
CA THR A 468 6.21 5.76 5.22
C THR A 468 4.71 5.77 4.84
N GLY A 469 4.09 6.95 4.88
CA GLY A 469 2.70 7.14 4.46
C GLY A 469 2.52 7.09 2.94
N VAL A 470 3.19 7.98 2.22
CA VAL A 470 3.16 8.06 0.76
C VAL A 470 4.59 8.06 0.22
N SER A 471 4.87 7.26 -0.80
CA SER A 471 6.17 7.23 -1.49
C SER A 471 5.97 7.42 -2.98
N VAL A 472 6.71 8.37 -3.59
CA VAL A 472 6.65 8.72 -5.01
C VAL A 472 8.04 8.61 -5.64
N GLY A 473 8.16 7.84 -6.72
CA GLY A 473 9.43 7.59 -7.40
C GLY A 473 10.12 6.32 -6.90
N TRP A 474 11.02 5.77 -7.73
CA TRP A 474 11.76 4.56 -7.42
C TRP A 474 13.07 4.46 -8.20
N THR A 475 13.81 5.59 -8.28
CA THR A 475 15.11 5.62 -8.95
C THR A 475 16.08 6.43 -8.10
N TRP A 476 17.08 5.78 -7.52
CA TRP A 476 18.09 6.43 -6.68
C TRP A 476 18.98 7.34 -7.54
N GLY A 477 19.17 8.57 -7.12
CA GLY A 477 19.95 9.57 -7.84
C GLY A 477 19.23 10.16 -9.06
N TYR A 478 19.99 10.58 -10.04
CA TYR A 478 19.51 11.37 -11.20
C TYR A 478 19.28 10.53 -12.47
N GLY A 479 19.14 9.21 -12.31
CA GLY A 479 18.88 8.30 -13.42
C GLY A 479 17.53 8.54 -14.12
N ALA A 480 17.38 7.96 -15.30
CA ALA A 480 16.12 8.02 -16.03
C ALA A 480 15.01 7.27 -15.25
N THR A 481 13.82 7.85 -15.25
CA THR A 481 12.67 7.31 -14.52
C THR A 481 11.39 7.48 -15.35
N ALA A 482 10.41 6.62 -15.12
CA ALA A 482 9.05 6.81 -15.63
C ALA A 482 8.13 7.52 -14.59
N SER A 483 8.65 7.87 -13.42
CA SER A 483 7.88 8.57 -12.38
C SER A 483 7.90 10.08 -12.64
N HIS A 484 6.79 10.63 -13.14
CA HIS A 484 6.65 12.07 -13.38
C HIS A 484 5.18 12.51 -13.35
N HIS A 485 4.93 13.82 -13.18
CA HIS A 485 3.59 14.43 -13.20
C HIS A 485 2.61 13.76 -12.22
N THR A 486 3.10 13.23 -11.12
CA THR A 486 2.26 12.69 -10.04
C THR A 486 1.77 13.83 -9.16
N VAL A 487 0.49 13.79 -8.80
CA VAL A 487 -0.13 14.74 -7.87
C VAL A 487 -0.52 14.03 -6.58
N VAL A 488 -0.01 14.52 -5.45
CA VAL A 488 -0.39 14.10 -4.09
C VAL A 488 -1.05 15.31 -3.43
N ARG A 489 -2.38 15.32 -3.34
CA ARG A 489 -3.11 16.52 -2.95
C ARG A 489 -4.24 16.26 -1.96
N GLY A 490 -4.37 17.16 -0.96
CA GLY A 490 -5.50 17.18 -0.04
C GLY A 490 -5.62 15.92 0.80
N ASN A 491 -4.53 15.18 1.05
CA ASN A 491 -4.56 13.97 1.86
C ASN A 491 -4.31 14.28 3.33
N HIS A 492 -4.94 13.51 4.21
CA HIS A 492 -4.65 13.47 5.63
C HIS A 492 -3.74 12.26 5.91
N VAL A 493 -2.50 12.51 6.29
CA VAL A 493 -1.43 11.50 6.42
C VAL A 493 -0.87 11.53 7.82
N HIS A 494 -1.15 10.52 8.65
CA HIS A 494 -0.84 10.61 10.08
C HIS A 494 -0.64 9.27 10.80
N GLY A 495 -0.13 9.33 12.05
CA GLY A 495 0.07 8.15 12.89
C GLY A 495 1.06 7.14 12.30
N LEU A 496 2.17 7.63 11.76
CA LEU A 496 3.13 6.85 10.99
C LEU A 496 4.38 6.51 11.80
N GLY A 497 5.08 5.46 11.34
CA GLY A 497 6.37 5.00 11.90
C GLY A 497 6.23 4.34 13.24
N GLN A 498 5.52 4.98 14.18
CA GLN A 498 5.20 4.47 15.52
C GLN A 498 6.44 4.00 16.31
N GLY A 499 7.64 4.55 16.03
CA GLY A 499 8.89 4.17 16.66
C GLY A 499 9.47 2.81 16.21
N VAL A 500 8.92 2.18 15.19
CA VAL A 500 9.35 0.83 14.77
C VAL A 500 10.56 0.88 13.83
N LEU A 501 10.49 1.68 12.77
CA LEU A 501 11.56 1.85 11.78
C LEU A 501 12.12 3.26 11.81
N SER A 502 13.19 3.48 11.05
CA SER A 502 13.85 4.77 10.83
C SER A 502 13.75 5.15 9.36
N ASP A 503 14.29 6.32 8.97
CA ASP A 503 14.42 6.76 7.58
C ASP A 503 13.11 6.70 6.79
N MET A 504 12.15 7.50 7.20
CA MET A 504 10.80 7.52 6.65
C MET A 504 10.22 8.92 6.56
N GLY A 505 9.18 9.09 5.76
CA GLY A 505 8.47 10.34 5.64
C GLY A 505 6.94 10.18 5.65
N GLY A 506 6.24 11.24 6.01
CA GLY A 506 4.81 11.34 5.74
C GLY A 506 4.57 11.24 4.23
N VAL A 507 5.23 12.13 3.46
CA VAL A 507 5.33 12.04 2.00
C VAL A 507 6.82 12.01 1.62
N TYR A 508 7.23 10.93 0.98
CA TYR A 508 8.59 10.64 0.55
C TYR A 508 8.69 10.70 -0.98
N THR A 509 9.73 11.37 -1.50
CA THR A 509 10.01 11.40 -2.95
C THR A 509 11.41 10.87 -3.23
N LEU A 510 11.60 10.19 -4.36
CA LEU A 510 12.87 9.54 -4.72
C LEU A 510 13.16 9.67 -6.21
N GLY A 511 14.33 10.23 -6.55
CA GLY A 511 14.79 10.37 -7.92
C GLY A 511 14.16 11.55 -8.67
N ALA A 512 14.43 11.65 -9.96
CA ALA A 512 13.89 12.71 -10.79
C ALA A 512 12.37 12.61 -10.88
N GLY A 513 11.68 13.69 -10.56
CA GLY A 513 10.23 13.75 -10.54
C GLY A 513 9.67 15.01 -11.21
N PRO A 514 9.99 15.29 -12.50
CA PRO A 514 9.51 16.50 -13.13
C PRO A 514 7.97 16.53 -13.14
N GLY A 515 7.41 17.65 -12.68
CA GLY A 515 5.96 17.82 -12.59
C GLY A 515 5.29 17.06 -11.44
N VAL A 516 6.05 16.47 -10.51
CA VAL A 516 5.50 15.94 -9.27
C VAL A 516 5.12 17.10 -8.36
N VAL A 517 3.88 17.09 -7.86
CA VAL A 517 3.33 18.11 -6.96
C VAL A 517 2.79 17.46 -5.70
N VAL A 518 3.24 17.94 -4.54
CA VAL A 518 2.75 17.56 -3.20
C VAL A 518 2.12 18.81 -2.60
N GLU A 519 0.79 18.88 -2.56
CA GLU A 519 0.09 20.10 -2.16
C GLU A 519 -1.14 19.87 -1.30
N GLU A 520 -1.42 20.85 -0.44
CA GLU A 520 -2.65 20.87 0.36
C GLU A 520 -2.82 19.64 1.26
N ASN A 521 -1.74 18.95 1.62
CA ASN A 521 -1.81 17.80 2.51
C ASN A 521 -1.66 18.24 3.97
N HIS A 522 -2.33 17.53 4.86
CA HIS A 522 -2.13 17.59 6.30
C HIS A 522 -1.32 16.38 6.73
N VAL A 523 -0.11 16.60 7.22
CA VAL A 523 0.84 15.54 7.58
C VAL A 523 1.25 15.71 9.04
N HIS A 524 1.01 14.71 9.89
CA HIS A 524 1.38 14.80 11.30
C HIS A 524 1.59 13.43 11.97
N ASP A 525 2.11 13.44 13.20
CA ASP A 525 2.36 12.24 13.99
C ASP A 525 3.24 11.23 13.26
N VAL A 526 4.44 11.64 12.83
CA VAL A 526 5.42 10.76 12.18
C VAL A 526 6.56 10.46 13.16
N ALA A 527 6.60 9.25 13.70
CA ALA A 527 7.52 8.84 14.77
C ALA A 527 8.48 7.74 14.31
N SER A 528 9.77 8.06 14.13
CA SER A 528 10.83 7.09 13.85
C SER A 528 11.42 6.48 15.12
N HIS A 529 12.16 5.38 14.95
CA HIS A 529 12.91 4.76 16.04
C HIS A 529 14.19 5.53 16.40
N GLY A 530 15.09 5.65 15.48
CA GLY A 530 16.42 6.25 15.72
C GLY A 530 16.57 7.61 15.06
N TYR A 531 16.47 7.66 13.76
CA TYR A 531 16.58 8.87 12.96
C TYR A 531 15.49 8.90 11.89
N GLY A 532 15.31 10.06 11.26
CA GLY A 532 14.25 10.23 10.27
C GLY A 532 12.90 10.52 10.93
N GLY A 533 11.80 10.08 10.32
CA GLY A 533 10.46 10.50 10.74
C GLY A 533 10.22 11.95 10.33
N TRP A 534 10.39 12.20 9.03
CA TRP A 534 10.16 13.51 8.43
C TRP A 534 8.73 13.67 7.94
N GLY A 535 8.26 14.89 7.85
CA GLY A 535 6.97 15.18 7.24
C GLY A 535 7.03 15.06 5.72
N LEU A 536 7.68 16.02 5.06
CA LEU A 536 7.99 15.99 3.61
C LEU A 536 9.46 15.63 3.43
N TYR A 537 9.72 14.54 2.74
CA TYR A 537 11.07 14.01 2.59
C TYR A 537 11.46 13.89 1.10
N ALA A 538 12.36 14.77 0.65
CA ALA A 538 12.99 14.69 -0.66
C ALA A 538 14.31 13.90 -0.55
N ASP A 539 14.26 12.61 -0.87
CA ASP A 539 15.41 11.71 -0.79
C ASP A 539 16.21 11.71 -2.10
N GLU A 540 17.14 10.81 -2.21
CA GLU A 540 18.22 10.70 -3.18
C GLU A 540 17.82 11.07 -4.61
N GLY A 541 18.32 12.22 -5.08
CA GLY A 541 18.13 12.69 -6.44
C GLY A 541 16.76 13.31 -6.73
N SER A 542 15.91 13.57 -5.72
CA SER A 542 14.62 14.25 -5.92
C SER A 542 14.81 15.54 -6.70
N THR A 543 14.21 15.65 -7.87
CA THR A 543 14.45 16.74 -8.82
C THR A 543 13.16 17.26 -9.42
N GLY A 544 12.96 18.60 -9.36
CA GLY A 544 11.82 19.27 -9.99
C GLY A 544 10.49 19.00 -9.27
N VAL A 545 10.54 18.61 -7.99
CA VAL A 545 9.36 18.38 -7.16
C VAL A 545 8.88 19.70 -6.56
N VAL A 546 7.57 19.94 -6.58
CA VAL A 546 6.93 21.09 -5.95
C VAL A 546 6.18 20.62 -4.69
N MET A 547 6.54 21.15 -3.53
CA MET A 547 5.90 20.91 -2.24
C MET A 547 5.31 22.23 -1.74
N ARG A 548 3.99 22.36 -1.78
CA ARG A 548 3.35 23.64 -1.46
C ARG A 548 2.01 23.50 -0.74
N ARG A 549 1.68 24.52 0.04
CA ARG A 549 0.42 24.61 0.78
C ARG A 549 0.12 23.37 1.65
N ASN A 550 1.17 22.72 2.17
CA ASN A 550 1.02 21.63 3.13
C ASN A 550 1.10 22.18 4.57
N VAL A 551 0.40 21.56 5.48
CA VAL A 551 0.56 21.74 6.92
C VAL A 551 1.21 20.48 7.49
N VAL A 552 2.37 20.64 8.11
CA VAL A 552 3.19 19.54 8.64
C VAL A 552 3.56 19.81 10.06
N HIS A 553 3.22 18.90 10.98
CA HIS A 553 3.52 19.09 12.41
C HIS A 553 3.71 17.78 13.17
N ASP A 554 4.19 17.87 14.41
CA ASP A 554 4.37 16.73 15.33
C ASP A 554 5.13 15.54 14.69
N VAL A 555 6.28 15.83 14.13
CA VAL A 555 7.18 14.85 13.49
C VAL A 555 8.48 14.71 14.26
N THR A 556 9.18 13.60 14.10
CA THR A 556 10.39 13.33 14.88
C THR A 556 11.56 14.22 14.49
N SER A 557 12.02 14.18 13.26
CA SER A 557 13.30 14.76 12.88
C SER A 557 13.21 16.04 12.07
N GLY A 558 12.10 16.33 11.40
CA GLY A 558 11.91 17.57 10.68
C GLY A 558 10.66 17.58 9.82
N CYS A 559 9.97 18.72 9.76
CA CYS A 559 8.79 18.86 8.91
C CYS A 559 9.15 18.77 7.42
N PHE A 560 10.33 19.27 7.05
CA PHE A 560 10.91 19.15 5.72
C PHE A 560 12.35 18.64 5.81
N HIS A 561 12.67 17.66 4.96
CA HIS A 561 14.02 17.16 4.76
C HIS A 561 14.36 17.00 3.28
N GLN A 562 15.56 17.45 2.88
CA GLN A 562 16.16 17.04 1.63
C GLN A 562 17.51 16.35 1.88
N HIS A 563 17.62 15.08 1.47
CA HIS A 563 18.90 14.37 1.52
C HIS A 563 19.85 14.95 0.46
N TYR A 564 19.52 14.78 -0.82
CA TYR A 564 20.10 15.53 -1.94
C TYR A 564 19.15 15.54 -3.13
N GLY A 565 19.25 16.58 -3.96
CA GLY A 565 18.34 16.76 -5.07
C GLY A 565 18.53 18.13 -5.73
N ARG A 566 17.78 18.39 -6.80
CA ARG A 566 17.98 19.56 -7.65
C ARG A 566 16.67 20.24 -8.01
N ASP A 567 16.69 21.58 -7.98
CA ASP A 567 15.62 22.45 -8.47
C ASP A 567 14.23 22.16 -7.89
N ASN A 568 14.17 21.69 -6.65
CA ASN A 568 12.90 21.49 -5.95
C ASN A 568 12.33 22.83 -5.46
N VAL A 569 11.02 22.90 -5.27
CA VAL A 569 10.32 24.10 -4.77
C VAL A 569 9.56 23.73 -3.51
N VAL A 570 9.83 24.45 -2.43
CA VAL A 570 9.18 24.30 -1.14
C VAL A 570 8.59 25.67 -0.78
N GLU A 571 7.30 25.85 -0.99
CA GLU A 571 6.68 27.16 -0.86
C GLU A 571 5.33 27.14 -0.18
N ASN A 572 5.01 28.19 0.55
CA ASN A 572 3.70 28.39 1.16
C ASN A 572 3.25 27.20 2.04
N ASN A 573 4.16 26.62 2.83
CA ASN A 573 3.84 25.56 3.78
C ASN A 573 3.88 26.08 5.21
N VAL A 574 3.16 25.41 6.10
CA VAL A 574 3.31 25.54 7.56
C VAL A 574 4.10 24.34 8.07
N PHE A 575 5.22 24.57 8.70
CA PHE A 575 6.10 23.59 9.34
C PHE A 575 6.15 23.85 10.83
N ALA A 576 5.63 22.94 11.65
CA ALA A 576 5.44 23.21 13.06
C ALA A 576 5.78 22.03 13.97
N ALA A 577 6.20 22.31 15.19
CA ALA A 577 6.27 21.36 16.30
C ALA A 577 7.06 20.08 16.04
N ALA A 578 8.09 20.10 15.19
CA ALA A 578 8.98 18.95 15.08
C ALA A 578 9.85 18.83 16.34
N ARG A 579 10.09 17.59 16.79
CA ARG A 579 10.80 17.31 18.04
C ARG A 579 12.27 17.72 18.00
N ASP A 580 13.00 17.34 16.95
CA ASP A 580 14.45 17.53 16.88
C ASP A 580 14.79 18.84 16.19
N TRP A 581 14.40 19.02 14.96
CA TRP A 581 14.53 20.26 14.18
C TRP A 581 13.38 20.43 13.21
N GLN A 582 13.00 21.65 12.92
CA GLN A 582 11.88 21.91 12.00
C GLN A 582 12.23 21.57 10.55
N LEU A 583 13.49 21.80 10.17
CA LEU A 583 14.01 21.66 8.82
C LEU A 583 15.32 20.87 8.83
N GLN A 584 15.54 20.01 7.85
CA GLN A 584 16.80 19.27 7.72
C GLN A 584 17.32 19.24 6.30
N ARG A 585 18.66 19.24 6.17
CA ARG A 585 19.36 19.04 4.92
C ARG A 585 20.68 18.33 5.18
N THR A 586 20.93 17.20 4.49
CA THR A 586 22.11 16.38 4.83
C THR A 586 23.21 16.41 3.79
N ARG A 587 22.94 16.57 2.50
CA ARG A 587 23.97 16.57 1.46
C ARG A 587 23.83 17.76 0.52
N VAL A 588 24.92 18.54 0.36
CA VAL A 588 24.99 19.70 -0.53
C VAL A 588 25.76 19.32 -1.78
N GLU A 589 25.20 19.65 -2.95
CA GLU A 589 25.82 19.43 -4.27
C GLU A 589 26.00 20.75 -5.01
N ASP A 590 26.77 20.76 -6.13
CA ASP A 590 27.17 21.98 -6.84
C ASP A 590 26.08 22.55 -7.79
N HIS A 591 24.81 22.43 -7.41
CA HIS A 591 23.66 23.04 -8.10
C HIS A 591 22.66 23.58 -7.09
N THR A 592 21.65 24.32 -7.56
CA THR A 592 20.55 24.73 -6.68
C THR A 592 19.78 23.51 -6.20
N SER A 593 19.78 23.27 -4.89
CA SER A 593 19.08 22.15 -4.29
C SER A 593 17.58 22.40 -4.29
N PHE A 594 17.17 23.55 -3.74
CA PHE A 594 15.75 23.93 -3.70
C PHE A 594 15.57 25.43 -3.50
N ARG A 595 14.36 25.91 -3.78
CA ARG A 595 13.83 27.19 -3.37
C ARG A 595 12.97 26.98 -2.13
N PHE A 596 13.13 27.82 -1.12
CA PHE A 596 12.40 27.79 0.15
C PHE A 596 11.77 29.15 0.39
N GLU A 597 10.51 29.30 0.02
CA GLU A 597 9.88 30.63 -0.12
C GLU A 597 8.50 30.66 0.56
N LYS A 598 8.19 31.77 1.23
CA LYS A 598 6.86 32.01 1.83
C LYS A 598 6.40 30.89 2.77
N ASN A 599 7.30 30.23 3.47
CA ASN A 599 6.92 29.22 4.45
C ASN A 599 6.79 29.85 5.84
N VAL A 600 5.90 29.31 6.64
CA VAL A 600 5.82 29.58 8.08
C VAL A 600 6.49 28.45 8.84
N VAL A 601 7.47 28.75 9.67
CA VAL A 601 8.18 27.79 10.52
C VAL A 601 8.01 28.19 11.97
N TRP A 602 7.26 27.38 12.73
CA TRP A 602 6.94 27.61 14.12
C TRP A 602 7.34 26.43 15.00
N TRP A 603 7.86 26.70 16.18
CA TRP A 603 8.08 25.66 17.19
C TRP A 603 8.12 26.23 18.59
N SER A 604 7.92 25.36 19.57
CA SER A 604 8.09 25.62 21.00
C SER A 604 9.06 24.62 21.62
N GLY A 605 9.57 24.89 22.80
CA GLY A 605 10.41 23.96 23.55
C GLY A 605 11.84 23.81 23.02
N ALA A 606 12.45 22.65 23.18
CA ALA A 606 13.89 22.42 22.97
C ALA A 606 14.29 22.15 21.51
N GLY A 607 13.35 22.00 20.59
CA GLY A 607 13.61 21.78 19.16
C GLY A 607 14.42 22.94 18.54
N ARG A 608 15.14 22.67 17.46
CA ARG A 608 15.95 23.66 16.73
C ARG A 608 15.30 24.00 15.39
N LEU A 609 15.63 25.19 14.87
CA LEU A 609 15.12 25.60 13.55
C LEU A 609 15.52 24.63 12.45
N ALA A 610 16.81 24.32 12.35
CA ALA A 610 17.30 23.53 11.23
C ALA A 610 18.57 22.74 11.56
N GLU A 611 18.86 21.75 10.73
CA GLU A 611 20.09 20.94 10.72
C GLU A 611 20.70 20.94 9.32
N GLY A 612 22.05 20.93 9.25
CA GLY A 612 22.83 20.93 8.01
C GLY A 612 23.18 22.33 7.48
N ASP A 613 23.72 22.41 6.26
CA ASP A 613 24.17 23.67 5.65
C ASP A 613 23.00 24.37 4.90
N TRP A 614 22.47 25.39 5.52
CA TRP A 614 21.39 26.25 4.97
C TRP A 614 21.91 27.54 4.35
N THR A 615 23.20 27.64 4.05
CA THR A 615 23.82 28.87 3.52
C THR A 615 24.13 28.81 2.01
N LYS A 616 24.30 27.60 1.46
CA LYS A 616 24.76 27.41 0.08
C LYS A 616 23.73 26.63 -0.76
N ARG A 617 23.69 26.96 -2.03
CA ARG A 617 22.91 26.19 -3.03
C ARG A 617 21.40 26.12 -2.73
N ILE A 618 20.87 27.08 -2.02
CA ILE A 618 19.44 27.28 -1.78
C ILE A 618 19.07 28.72 -2.11
N VAL A 619 17.80 28.91 -2.46
CA VAL A 619 17.19 30.24 -2.56
C VAL A 619 16.12 30.33 -1.49
N ALA A 620 16.40 31.09 -0.43
CA ALA A 620 15.45 31.30 0.66
C ALA A 620 15.00 32.76 0.66
N ARG A 621 13.68 33.00 0.77
CA ARG A 621 13.11 34.35 0.86
C ARG A 621 11.67 34.36 1.34
N ASP A 622 11.28 35.49 1.91
CA ASP A 622 9.89 35.78 2.28
C ASP A 622 9.28 34.75 3.26
N ASN A 623 10.12 34.10 4.11
CA ASN A 623 9.69 33.13 5.09
C ASN A 623 9.41 33.81 6.43
N LEU A 624 8.52 33.23 7.22
CA LEU A 624 8.23 33.63 8.58
C LEU A 624 8.75 32.57 9.55
N TYR A 625 9.60 32.97 10.49
CA TYR A 625 10.18 32.08 11.49
C TYR A 625 9.75 32.54 12.89
N TRP A 626 9.36 31.59 13.73
CA TRP A 626 9.00 31.89 15.11
C TRP A 626 9.33 30.75 16.06
N HIS A 627 10.12 31.09 17.10
CA HIS A 627 10.39 30.20 18.23
C HIS A 627 9.68 30.75 19.46
N GLU A 628 8.68 30.07 19.95
CA GLU A 628 7.96 30.48 21.14
C GLU A 628 8.84 30.35 22.39
N GLY A 629 9.19 31.47 22.98
CA GLY A 629 10.01 31.53 24.20
C GLY A 629 11.52 31.51 23.99
N GLY A 630 12.01 31.56 22.72
CA GLY A 630 13.44 31.51 22.44
C GLY A 630 13.89 32.30 21.21
N PRO A 631 15.21 32.42 21.01
CA PRO A 631 15.75 33.04 19.80
C PRO A 631 15.59 32.13 18.58
N VAL A 632 15.45 32.73 17.40
CA VAL A 632 15.54 32.02 16.10
C VAL A 632 17.00 32.05 15.65
N LEU A 633 17.65 30.88 15.73
CA LEU A 633 19.06 30.73 15.33
C LEU A 633 19.15 29.63 14.25
N PHE A 634 19.94 29.93 13.21
CA PHE A 634 20.27 28.99 12.16
C PHE A 634 21.41 28.03 12.57
N PRO A 635 21.66 26.92 11.84
CA PRO A 635 22.67 25.93 12.25
C PRO A 635 24.08 26.49 12.44
N ASP A 636 24.44 27.55 11.72
CA ASP A 636 25.73 28.29 11.88
C ASP A 636 25.77 29.25 13.04
N GLY A 637 24.77 29.28 13.92
CA GLY A 637 24.63 30.12 15.08
C GLY A 637 24.22 31.56 14.76
N LYS A 638 23.98 31.92 13.53
CA LYS A 638 23.56 33.25 13.10
C LYS A 638 22.07 33.47 13.26
N ASP A 639 21.69 34.69 13.53
CA ASP A 639 20.31 35.16 13.45
C ASP A 639 19.89 35.49 11.99
N LEU A 640 18.63 35.83 11.80
CA LEU A 640 18.10 36.21 10.51
C LEU A 640 18.76 37.46 9.92
N ALA A 641 19.06 38.47 10.77
CA ALA A 641 19.69 39.73 10.31
C ALA A 641 21.08 39.45 9.69
N ALA A 642 21.90 38.65 10.36
CA ALA A 642 23.20 38.25 9.83
C ALA A 642 23.12 37.46 8.52
N ARG A 643 22.08 36.59 8.35
CA ARG A 643 21.83 35.89 7.08
C ARG A 643 21.41 36.82 5.96
N GLN A 644 20.53 37.76 6.25
CA GLN A 644 20.10 38.77 5.27
C GLN A 644 21.26 39.68 4.83
N ALA A 645 22.13 40.04 5.74
CA ALA A 645 23.36 40.74 5.42
C ALA A 645 24.30 39.95 4.48
N ALA A 646 24.29 38.61 4.59
CA ALA A 646 24.99 37.69 3.68
C ALA A 646 24.23 37.43 2.38
N GLY A 647 23.06 38.01 2.14
CA GLY A 647 22.26 37.89 0.93
C GLY A 647 21.30 36.68 0.88
N VAL A 648 21.17 35.96 1.99
CA VAL A 648 20.24 34.81 2.12
C VAL A 648 19.00 35.24 2.92
N ASP A 649 17.87 34.59 2.72
CA ASP A 649 16.59 34.85 3.42
C ASP A 649 16.06 36.31 3.27
N ARG A 650 16.25 36.92 2.11
CA ARG A 650 15.74 38.26 1.82
C ARG A 650 14.23 38.31 1.99
N GLY A 651 13.72 39.38 2.60
CA GLY A 651 12.28 39.54 2.85
C GLY A 651 11.74 38.73 4.03
N SER A 652 12.43 37.69 4.47
CA SER A 652 12.02 36.87 5.61
C SER A 652 11.94 37.64 6.92
N ARG A 653 11.12 37.20 7.86
CA ARG A 653 10.90 37.88 9.17
C ARG A 653 10.95 36.87 10.31
N VAL A 654 11.27 37.39 11.50
CA VAL A 654 11.02 36.70 12.76
C VAL A 654 9.89 37.43 13.45
N ALA A 655 8.73 36.81 13.52
CA ALA A 655 7.54 37.32 14.19
C ALA A 655 6.57 36.18 14.49
N ASP A 656 5.73 36.36 15.51
CA ASP A 656 4.66 35.44 15.86
C ASP A 656 3.71 35.26 14.65
N PRO A 657 3.54 34.04 14.14
CA PRO A 657 2.63 33.76 12.99
C PRO A 657 1.15 33.92 13.34
N LEU A 658 0.79 34.06 14.63
CA LEU A 658 -0.58 34.11 15.11
C LEU A 658 -1.38 32.87 14.67
N LEU A 659 -0.89 31.70 15.06
CA LEU A 659 -1.61 30.43 14.86
C LEU A 659 -2.86 30.37 15.76
N ALA A 660 -3.92 29.73 15.32
CA ALA A 660 -5.21 29.71 16.00
C ALA A 660 -5.15 28.99 17.36
N ASP A 661 -4.73 27.73 17.38
CA ASP A 661 -4.51 26.92 18.60
C ASP A 661 -3.49 25.79 18.35
N PRO A 662 -2.18 26.10 18.32
CA PRO A 662 -1.14 25.08 18.07
C PRO A 662 -1.15 23.94 19.10
N ALA A 663 -1.60 24.22 20.34
CA ALA A 663 -1.67 23.21 21.39
C ALA A 663 -2.78 22.18 21.13
N ALA A 664 -3.81 22.57 20.42
CA ALA A 664 -4.88 21.67 19.95
C ALA A 664 -4.63 21.10 18.53
N GLY A 665 -3.46 21.41 17.92
CA GLY A 665 -3.14 20.97 16.54
C GLY A 665 -3.77 21.84 15.45
N ASP A 666 -4.32 23.02 15.80
CA ASP A 666 -4.84 23.98 14.82
C ASP A 666 -3.77 25.01 14.45
N PHE A 667 -3.14 24.76 13.31
CA PHE A 667 -2.10 25.63 12.74
C PHE A 667 -2.64 26.64 11.72
N THR A 668 -3.93 26.92 11.73
CA THR A 668 -4.56 27.95 10.90
C THR A 668 -4.04 29.34 11.30
N LEU A 669 -3.67 30.16 10.33
CA LEU A 669 -3.23 31.54 10.56
C LEU A 669 -4.42 32.46 10.80
N GLN A 670 -4.34 33.28 11.86
CA GLN A 670 -5.32 34.33 12.13
C GLN A 670 -5.24 35.44 11.06
N PRO A 671 -6.33 36.20 10.82
CA PRO A 671 -6.38 37.22 9.74
C PRO A 671 -5.26 38.28 9.79
N ASP A 672 -4.77 38.62 10.98
CA ASP A 672 -3.71 39.62 11.18
C ASP A 672 -2.29 39.04 11.15
N SER A 673 -2.13 37.77 10.73
CA SER A 673 -0.82 37.12 10.65
C SER A 673 0.15 37.89 9.76
N PRO A 674 1.38 38.13 10.22
CA PRO A 674 2.42 38.79 9.43
C PRO A 674 2.85 37.96 8.20
N ALA A 675 2.50 36.69 8.11
CA ALA A 675 2.78 35.83 6.98
C ALA A 675 2.13 36.35 5.69
N PHE A 676 0.92 36.91 5.78
CA PHE A 676 0.21 37.42 4.60
C PHE A 676 0.91 38.63 3.97
N ALA A 677 1.60 39.44 4.77
CA ALA A 677 2.42 40.56 4.27
C ALA A 677 3.69 40.08 3.54
N LEU A 678 4.09 38.81 3.70
CA LEU A 678 5.17 38.15 2.97
C LEU A 678 4.68 37.43 1.70
N GLY A 679 3.37 37.48 1.43
CA GLY A 679 2.74 36.83 0.28
C GLY A 679 2.40 35.35 0.54
N PHE A 680 2.27 34.94 1.81
CA PHE A 680 1.71 33.64 2.16
C PHE A 680 0.23 33.61 1.79
N GLU A 681 -0.22 32.53 1.17
CA GLU A 681 -1.63 32.28 0.84
C GLU A 681 -2.27 31.37 1.89
N PRO A 682 -3.49 31.66 2.37
CA PRO A 682 -4.17 30.81 3.34
C PRO A 682 -4.27 29.35 2.87
N ILE A 683 -4.11 28.41 3.81
CA ILE A 683 -4.28 26.98 3.55
C ILE A 683 -5.59 26.54 4.18
N ASP A 684 -6.49 25.98 3.38
CA ASP A 684 -7.76 25.41 3.84
C ASP A 684 -7.62 23.90 4.05
N LEU A 685 -7.55 23.46 5.29
CA LEU A 685 -7.49 22.04 5.66
C LEU A 685 -8.89 21.39 5.75
N SER A 686 -9.97 22.14 5.65
CA SER A 686 -11.34 21.58 5.74
C SER A 686 -11.66 20.58 4.63
N ALA A 687 -10.91 20.65 3.52
CA ALA A 687 -11.01 19.75 2.38
C ALA A 687 -9.95 18.64 2.37
N THR A 688 -9.13 18.50 3.43
CA THR A 688 -8.12 17.43 3.50
C THR A 688 -8.71 16.13 4.04
N GLY A 689 -8.16 15.02 3.54
CA GLY A 689 -8.65 13.69 3.89
C GLY A 689 -9.92 13.32 3.11
N ARG A 690 -10.51 12.23 3.54
CA ARG A 690 -11.69 11.67 2.90
C ARG A 690 -12.92 12.57 3.04
N GLU A 691 -13.64 12.80 1.93
CA GLU A 691 -14.88 13.58 1.93
C GLU A 691 -16.11 12.77 2.30
N THR A 692 -16.20 11.54 1.77
CA THR A 692 -17.38 10.71 1.95
C THR A 692 -17.27 9.87 3.21
N GLU A 693 -18.38 9.77 3.96
CA GLU A 693 -18.42 8.84 5.09
C GLU A 693 -18.13 7.41 4.63
N PRO A 694 -17.35 6.64 5.41
CA PRO A 694 -17.07 5.26 5.10
C PRO A 694 -18.38 4.47 4.96
N SER A 695 -18.65 3.95 3.76
CA SER A 695 -19.92 3.24 3.47
C SER A 695 -19.86 1.75 3.85
N LEU A 696 -18.67 1.20 3.93
CA LEU A 696 -18.37 -0.18 4.27
C LEU A 696 -17.77 -0.31 5.67
N SER A 697 -17.49 0.79 6.35
CA SER A 697 -17.03 0.72 7.71
C SER A 697 -18.13 0.10 8.56
N LEU A 698 -18.07 -1.13 8.59
CA LEU A 698 -18.26 -1.81 9.83
C LEU A 698 -17.39 -1.04 10.82
N ALA A 699 -17.96 -0.66 11.96
CA ALA A 699 -17.17 -0.22 13.09
C ALA A 699 -16.20 -1.37 13.41
N LEU A 700 -15.12 -1.45 12.63
CA LEU A 700 -14.05 -2.40 12.94
C LEU A 700 -13.46 -1.93 14.25
N PRO A 701 -13.41 -2.80 15.26
CA PRO A 701 -12.72 -2.47 16.49
C PRO A 701 -11.27 -2.06 16.13
N PRO A 702 -10.61 -1.30 17.02
CA PRO A 702 -9.22 -0.92 16.79
C PRO A 702 -8.38 -2.13 16.42
N VAL A 703 -7.68 -2.07 15.29
CA VAL A 703 -6.79 -3.15 14.85
C VAL A 703 -5.53 -3.10 15.69
N PRO A 704 -5.22 -4.13 16.50
CA PRO A 704 -4.04 -4.11 17.34
C PRO A 704 -2.77 -4.15 16.49
N SER A 705 -1.73 -3.43 16.95
CA SER A 705 -0.38 -3.53 16.39
C SER A 705 0.40 -4.61 17.12
N PRO A 706 1.13 -5.49 16.43
CA PRO A 706 2.00 -6.47 17.06
C PRO A 706 3.35 -5.88 17.54
N TRP A 707 3.62 -4.59 17.22
CA TRP A 707 4.91 -3.97 17.47
C TRP A 707 4.92 -3.27 18.83
N PRO A 708 5.95 -3.51 19.67
CA PRO A 708 5.97 -3.01 21.05
C PRO A 708 5.89 -1.48 21.15
N GLU A 709 6.58 -0.77 20.27
CA GLU A 709 6.65 0.70 20.28
C GLU A 709 5.32 1.34 19.89
N ALA A 710 4.55 0.71 19.02
CA ALA A 710 3.26 1.23 18.58
C ALA A 710 2.24 1.37 19.72
N ALA A 711 2.39 0.61 20.80
CA ALA A 711 1.58 0.75 21.98
C ALA A 711 1.96 1.96 22.84
N ALA A 712 3.22 2.38 22.79
CA ALA A 712 3.73 3.56 23.53
C ALA A 712 3.47 4.88 22.77
N ALA A 713 3.49 4.86 21.44
CA ALA A 713 3.25 6.05 20.61
C ALA A 713 1.79 6.54 20.65
N ARG A 714 0.85 5.72 21.14
CA ARG A 714 -0.58 6.06 21.29
C ARG A 714 -0.93 6.68 22.67
N ARG A 715 0.06 6.90 23.54
CA ARG A 715 -0.11 7.53 24.86
C ARG A 715 0.49 8.93 24.85
#